data_98e95174a8d78def03e5fd64c1aae1c4
#
_entry.id   98e95174a8d78def03e5fd64c1aae1c4
#
_cell.length_a   1.000
_cell.length_b   1.000
_cell.length_c   1.000
_cell.angle_alpha   90.00
_cell.angle_beta   90.00
_cell.angle_gamma   90.00
#
_symmetry.space_group_name_H-M   'P 1'
#
loop_
_entity.id
_entity.type
_entity.pdbx_description
1 polymer ?
#
loop_
_entity_poly.entity_id
_entity_poly.type
_entity_poly.pdbx_seq_one_letter_code
_entity_poly.pdbx_strand_id
1 'polypeptide(L)'
;MDPKRFTRRLVALGAAMFLCALVFVVTLFDAQIVNGDDYLAQSIRTNAKSETVKASRGVITDRNGKVLVSNRAVYTLNFDSSLVSSDELNDALLRVIDLMNAQGVEIKDTLPLARTSPYAYDTANGSAKTLVKYLVSLKWINEKNVGDDGLPTTLTGSALYLKLRSEYGIDKTLPNSTVRTLIGLRYSLASAKMNGSTTFEFASDVDVSLISLIKDGNYAGVQVDTSSVRVYETDYAAHVLGYTGSIQDWDDYKDKDGYTLASTVGISGVENAFEDYLHGSDGKRLVTLNESGKITGELYSVEPKPGSTVALTIDIDFQAQVEEALKNTVSSMTKSDGIDRGAAVAVVQVGTGDVLALASYPTYFLSTFRQDLAELSTDPLQPMWNRATQGKYAPGSTLKPLTAIAALESGATTVREKIYDSGKWTYPGYSASYTYCWKRSGHGSLNVRGAIMNSCNYFIAEMGYRMGMDTLREYYAKFGLGAPTGIEIGDTAGRLPSQNEGENLAPWAAFGQANQEYSPLQLANYIATLCGGGDRYATHLLKNVRSSGSGALEYVYDAEPVETIAMSSENLSAVLAGMHDLATDGAVSQYFKDCIVDAAAKTGTIQTGDTKNNNGAFVCFAPYDDPQIAVAIVIEKGGSGAALASTAVQVLNAYFSNTSASSAITGENTLLG
;
A
#
# COMPACT_ATOMS: atom_id res chain seq x y z
N MET A 1 37.35 70.72 57.55
CA MET A 1 37.52 69.81 56.44
C MET A 1 37.91 70.64 55.14
N ASP A 2 39.01 70.33 54.53
CA ASP A 2 39.44 71.10 53.37
C ASP A 2 38.45 70.91 52.19
N PRO A 3 37.76 71.97 51.73
CA PRO A 3 36.72 71.90 50.71
C PRO A 3 37.21 71.20 49.37
N LYS A 4 38.46 71.41 49.06
CA LYS A 4 39.08 70.82 47.87
C LYS A 4 39.24 69.29 47.97
N ARG A 5 39.47 68.75 49.12
CA ARG A 5 39.54 67.32 49.38
C ARG A 5 38.15 66.64 49.32
N PHE A 6 37.11 67.35 49.82
CA PHE A 6 35.74 66.88 49.76
C PHE A 6 35.23 66.78 48.29
N THR A 7 35.45 67.87 47.51
CA THR A 7 35.04 67.89 46.12
C THR A 7 35.75 66.79 45.30
N ARG A 8 37.06 66.58 45.53
CA ARG A 8 37.81 65.49 44.85
C ARG A 8 37.27 64.08 45.17
N ARG A 9 36.86 63.83 46.41
CA ARG A 9 36.23 62.59 46.84
C ARG A 9 34.84 62.39 46.21
N LEU A 10 34.07 63.49 46.11
CA LEU A 10 32.77 63.44 45.44
C LEU A 10 32.84 63.20 44.01
N VAL A 11 33.79 63.79 43.28
CA VAL A 11 34.07 63.51 41.87
C VAL A 11 34.59 62.09 41.66
N ALA A 12 35.45 61.60 42.55
CA ALA A 12 35.93 60.22 42.47
C ALA A 12 34.81 59.20 42.73
N LEU A 13 33.87 59.48 43.67
CA LEU A 13 32.72 58.70 43.93
C LEU A 13 31.76 58.68 42.70
N GLY A 14 31.51 59.85 42.10
CA GLY A 14 30.68 59.99 40.92
C GLY A 14 31.30 59.24 39.69
N ALA A 15 32.62 59.35 39.55
CA ALA A 15 33.32 58.58 38.48
C ALA A 15 33.23 57.05 38.73
N ALA A 16 33.36 56.61 39.96
CA ALA A 16 33.19 55.18 40.29
C ALA A 16 31.75 54.66 40.04
N MET A 17 30.73 55.49 40.46
CA MET A 17 29.34 55.14 40.16
C MET A 17 29.05 55.10 38.65
N PHE A 18 29.61 56.05 37.85
CA PHE A 18 29.48 56.06 36.43
C PHE A 18 30.11 54.80 35.76
N LEU A 19 31.31 54.44 36.24
CA LEU A 19 31.98 53.23 35.77
C LEU A 19 31.19 51.95 36.07
N CYS A 20 30.64 51.84 37.30
CA CYS A 20 29.77 50.76 37.69
C CYS A 20 28.51 50.71 36.79
N ALA A 21 27.87 51.86 36.54
CA ALA A 21 26.72 51.95 35.67
C ALA A 21 27.06 51.52 34.21
N LEU A 22 28.21 51.93 33.72
CA LEU A 22 28.66 51.54 32.40
C LEU A 22 28.91 50.02 32.29
N VAL A 23 29.56 49.42 33.30
CA VAL A 23 29.74 47.95 33.36
C VAL A 23 28.40 47.25 33.39
N PHE A 24 27.43 47.78 34.16
CA PHE A 24 26.09 47.20 34.26
C PHE A 24 25.35 47.25 32.92
N VAL A 25 25.43 48.40 32.21
CA VAL A 25 24.83 48.53 30.85
C VAL A 25 25.47 47.59 29.87
N VAL A 26 26.82 47.46 29.85
CA VAL A 26 27.53 46.53 28.98
C VAL A 26 27.15 45.08 29.29
N THR A 27 27.07 44.72 30.55
CA THR A 27 26.70 43.35 30.95
C THR A 27 25.23 43.05 30.63
N LEU A 28 24.32 44.03 30.81
CA LEU A 28 22.93 43.88 30.37
C LEU A 28 22.79 43.79 28.86
N PHE A 29 23.55 44.60 28.12
CA PHE A 29 23.56 44.55 26.66
C PHE A 29 24.07 43.19 26.17
N ASP A 30 25.15 42.68 26.77
CA ASP A 30 25.69 41.35 26.46
C ASP A 30 24.65 40.23 26.76
N ALA A 31 24.04 40.29 27.95
CA ALA A 31 23.08 39.27 28.40
C ALA A 31 21.74 39.31 27.63
N GLN A 32 21.27 40.49 27.18
CA GLN A 32 19.96 40.64 26.57
C GLN A 32 19.97 40.73 25.04
N ILE A 33 21.09 41.23 24.45
CA ILE A 33 21.16 41.45 22.99
C ILE A 33 22.17 40.50 22.33
N VAL A 34 23.38 40.35 22.90
CA VAL A 34 24.44 39.53 22.26
C VAL A 34 24.20 38.04 22.56
N ASN A 35 23.94 37.69 23.81
CA ASN A 35 23.75 36.31 24.26
C ASN A 35 22.32 36.05 24.74
N GLY A 36 21.33 36.87 24.35
CA GLY A 36 19.94 36.80 24.81
C GLY A 36 19.28 35.48 24.45
N ASP A 37 19.51 34.99 23.23
CA ASP A 37 18.99 33.73 22.74
C ASP A 37 19.58 32.53 23.49
N ASP A 38 20.86 32.57 23.85
CA ASP A 38 21.53 31.51 24.61
C ASP A 38 21.01 31.45 26.07
N TYR A 39 20.84 32.61 26.71
CA TYR A 39 20.24 32.68 28.07
C TYR A 39 18.78 32.29 28.08
N LEU A 40 18.00 32.65 27.05
CA LEU A 40 16.62 32.20 26.87
C LEU A 40 16.57 30.67 26.69
N ALA A 41 17.41 30.12 25.82
CA ALA A 41 17.51 28.68 25.59
C ALA A 41 17.90 27.92 26.89
N GLN A 42 18.82 28.47 27.67
CA GLN A 42 19.21 27.89 28.97
C GLN A 42 18.06 27.94 30.00
N SER A 43 17.32 29.05 30.05
CA SER A 43 16.14 29.19 30.90
C SER A 43 15.04 28.22 30.52
N ILE A 44 14.77 28.08 29.23
CA ILE A 44 13.80 27.10 28.70
C ILE A 44 14.21 25.68 29.07
N ARG A 45 15.49 25.31 28.88
CA ARG A 45 16.00 23.97 29.23
C ARG A 45 15.85 23.60 30.69
N THR A 46 15.87 24.58 31.59
CA THR A 46 15.81 24.35 33.06
C THR A 46 14.38 24.15 33.55
N ASN A 47 13.38 24.79 32.93
CA ASN A 47 11.99 24.83 33.40
C ASN A 47 10.98 24.32 32.38
N ALA A 48 11.44 23.69 31.29
CA ALA A 48 10.59 23.31 30.17
C ALA A 48 10.06 21.88 30.28
N LYS A 49 8.84 21.69 29.82
CA LYS A 49 8.26 20.41 29.48
C LYS A 49 8.74 20.00 28.05
N SER A 50 9.19 18.77 27.89
CA SER A 50 9.53 18.26 26.57
C SER A 50 8.28 17.73 25.88
N GLU A 51 8.02 18.19 24.67
CA GLU A 51 6.93 17.72 23.81
C GLU A 51 7.48 17.11 22.52
N THR A 52 6.88 16.03 22.07
CA THR A 52 7.20 15.41 20.77
C THR A 52 6.48 16.17 19.65
N VAL A 53 7.23 16.58 18.64
CA VAL A 53 6.69 17.18 17.42
C VAL A 53 6.72 16.12 16.33
N LYS A 54 5.54 15.73 15.86
CA LYS A 54 5.42 14.71 14.84
C LYS A 54 6.04 15.16 13.51
N ALA A 55 6.83 14.29 12.90
CA ALA A 55 7.31 14.48 11.54
C ALA A 55 6.16 14.25 10.55
N SER A 56 6.18 14.98 9.43
CA SER A 56 5.28 14.66 8.32
C SER A 56 5.80 13.42 7.59
N ARG A 57 4.88 12.58 7.15
CA ARG A 57 5.20 11.38 6.37
C ARG A 57 5.71 11.78 4.97
N GLY A 58 6.57 10.98 4.35
CA GLY A 58 7.10 11.22 3.02
C GLY A 58 6.01 11.25 1.95
N VAL A 59 6.27 11.94 0.85
CA VAL A 59 5.38 12.02 -0.31
C VAL A 59 5.57 10.79 -1.20
N ILE A 60 4.51 10.32 -1.83
CA ILE A 60 4.57 9.26 -2.85
C ILE A 60 4.25 9.90 -4.21
N THR A 61 5.09 9.67 -5.20
CA THR A 61 4.90 10.16 -6.57
C THR A 61 4.87 9.00 -7.56
N ASP A 62 4.30 9.23 -8.72
CA ASP A 62 4.42 8.33 -9.86
C ASP A 62 5.80 8.45 -10.53
N ARG A 63 6.02 7.69 -11.61
CA ARG A 63 7.29 7.68 -12.37
C ARG A 63 7.63 9.04 -13.01
N ASN A 64 6.64 9.90 -13.23
CA ASN A 64 6.76 11.21 -13.87
C ASN A 64 6.85 12.35 -12.84
N GLY A 65 6.82 12.04 -11.52
CA GLY A 65 6.85 13.00 -10.42
C GLY A 65 5.48 13.58 -10.06
N LYS A 66 4.39 13.06 -10.62
CA LYS A 66 3.01 13.43 -10.23
C LYS A 66 2.73 12.92 -8.84
N VAL A 67 2.29 13.81 -7.94
CA VAL A 67 2.00 13.46 -6.55
C VAL A 67 0.77 12.55 -6.49
N LEU A 68 0.91 11.40 -5.85
CA LEU A 68 -0.15 10.41 -5.61
C LEU A 68 -0.65 10.46 -4.18
N VAL A 69 0.26 10.66 -3.22
CA VAL A 69 -0.08 10.75 -1.80
C VAL A 69 0.76 11.85 -1.17
N SER A 70 0.08 12.78 -0.53
CA SER A 70 0.66 13.95 0.12
C SER A 70 0.25 14.04 1.59
N ASN A 71 0.58 15.16 2.24
CA ASN A 71 0.12 15.48 3.58
C ASN A 71 -0.46 16.89 3.59
N ARG A 72 -1.59 17.05 4.27
CA ARG A 72 -2.18 18.37 4.54
C ARG A 72 -2.02 18.71 6.01
N ALA A 73 -1.49 19.90 6.29
CA ALA A 73 -1.41 20.39 7.65
C ALA A 73 -2.83 20.59 8.22
N VAL A 74 -3.01 20.16 9.44
CA VAL A 74 -4.28 20.25 10.16
C VAL A 74 -4.03 20.66 11.59
N TYR A 75 -5.06 21.21 12.24
CA TYR A 75 -5.05 21.42 13.66
C TYR A 75 -5.64 20.21 14.39
N THR A 76 -5.01 19.85 15.50
CA THR A 76 -5.48 18.79 16.40
C THR A 76 -5.77 19.35 17.77
N LEU A 77 -6.71 18.72 18.47
CA LEU A 77 -7.06 19.05 19.85
C LEU A 77 -6.61 17.91 20.74
N ASN A 78 -5.70 18.23 21.63
CA ASN A 78 -5.18 17.35 22.67
C ASN A 78 -5.74 17.74 24.02
N PHE A 79 -6.02 16.74 24.87
CA PHE A 79 -6.34 16.98 26.27
C PHE A 79 -5.17 16.53 27.14
N ASP A 80 -4.59 17.44 27.90
CA ASP A 80 -3.52 17.14 28.86
C ASP A 80 -4.10 17.07 30.29
N SER A 81 -4.18 15.84 30.79
CA SER A 81 -4.72 15.57 32.13
C SER A 81 -3.84 16.12 33.28
N SER A 82 -2.58 16.50 33.01
CA SER A 82 -1.69 17.10 34.01
C SER A 82 -2.02 18.55 34.31
N LEU A 83 -2.79 19.21 33.45
CA LEU A 83 -3.20 20.62 33.59
C LEU A 83 -4.54 20.79 34.31
N VAL A 84 -5.18 19.69 34.75
CA VAL A 84 -6.48 19.71 35.42
C VAL A 84 -6.41 18.87 36.68
N SER A 85 -6.99 19.36 37.79
CA SER A 85 -7.07 18.56 39.01
C SER A 85 -7.96 17.32 38.83
N SER A 86 -7.66 16.26 39.59
CA SER A 86 -8.44 15.00 39.48
C SER A 86 -9.93 15.18 39.73
N ASP A 87 -10.27 16.12 40.64
CA ASP A 87 -11.64 16.36 41.03
C ASP A 87 -12.43 17.16 39.99
N GLU A 88 -11.74 17.98 39.17
CA GLU A 88 -12.34 18.83 38.15
C GLU A 88 -12.31 18.16 36.75
N LEU A 89 -11.66 16.99 36.63
CA LEU A 89 -11.40 16.37 35.34
C LEU A 89 -12.69 15.99 34.57
N ASN A 90 -13.73 15.50 35.26
CA ASN A 90 -15.02 15.20 34.62
C ASN A 90 -15.69 16.47 34.09
N ASP A 91 -15.69 17.56 34.90
CA ASP A 91 -16.33 18.83 34.52
C ASP A 91 -15.61 19.48 33.33
N ALA A 92 -14.27 19.44 33.32
CA ALA A 92 -13.48 19.93 32.20
C ALA A 92 -13.78 19.15 30.91
N LEU A 93 -13.82 17.82 30.99
CA LEU A 93 -14.15 16.97 29.83
C LEU A 93 -15.60 17.17 29.38
N LEU A 94 -16.57 17.34 30.28
CA LEU A 94 -17.97 17.62 29.93
C LEU A 94 -18.10 18.91 29.12
N ARG A 95 -17.41 19.99 29.57
CA ARG A 95 -17.38 21.26 28.81
C ARG A 95 -16.84 21.10 27.41
N VAL A 96 -15.81 20.23 27.22
CA VAL A 96 -15.28 19.88 25.89
C VAL A 96 -16.30 19.11 25.08
N ILE A 97 -16.95 18.10 25.68
CA ILE A 97 -17.98 17.30 25.01
C ILE A 97 -19.14 18.18 24.52
N ASP A 98 -19.59 19.12 25.37
CA ASP A 98 -20.69 20.04 25.01
C ASP A 98 -20.30 20.97 23.85
N LEU A 99 -19.06 21.51 23.87
CA LEU A 99 -18.56 22.33 22.76
C LEU A 99 -18.48 21.54 21.45
N MET A 100 -17.88 20.34 21.50
CA MET A 100 -17.70 19.50 20.29
C MET A 100 -19.06 19.08 19.70
N ASN A 101 -20.02 18.71 20.57
CA ASN A 101 -21.39 18.39 20.14
C ASN A 101 -22.09 19.61 19.52
N ALA A 102 -21.91 20.80 20.08
CA ALA A 102 -22.51 22.04 19.55
C ALA A 102 -21.94 22.43 18.18
N GLN A 103 -20.68 22.05 17.91
CA GLN A 103 -20.01 22.30 16.63
C GLN A 103 -20.11 21.12 15.65
N GLY A 104 -20.76 20.01 16.05
CA GLY A 104 -20.90 18.81 15.21
C GLY A 104 -19.57 18.07 14.93
N VAL A 105 -18.57 18.26 15.80
CA VAL A 105 -17.25 17.64 15.65
C VAL A 105 -17.20 16.34 16.44
N GLU A 106 -16.78 15.27 15.78
CA GLU A 106 -16.67 13.96 16.41
C GLU A 106 -15.49 13.90 17.40
N ILE A 107 -15.78 13.38 18.60
CA ILE A 107 -14.77 13.10 19.61
C ILE A 107 -14.24 11.68 19.41
N LYS A 108 -12.92 11.54 19.28
CA LYS A 108 -12.21 10.26 19.24
C LYS A 108 -11.98 9.75 20.66
N ASP A 109 -12.08 8.44 20.84
CA ASP A 109 -11.61 7.71 22.01
C ASP A 109 -11.05 6.34 21.61
N THR A 110 -10.30 5.70 22.48
CA THR A 110 -9.65 4.41 22.24
C THR A 110 -10.30 3.25 23.02
N LEU A 111 -11.49 3.47 23.61
CA LEU A 111 -12.19 2.42 24.34
C LEU A 111 -12.82 1.43 23.35
N PRO A 112 -12.42 0.13 23.34
CA PRO A 112 -12.97 -0.86 22.42
C PRO A 112 -14.38 -1.31 22.87
N LEU A 113 -15.32 -0.37 22.79
CA LEU A 113 -16.71 -0.52 23.18
C LEU A 113 -17.60 0.28 22.24
N ALA A 114 -18.70 -0.30 21.79
CA ALA A 114 -19.66 0.35 20.90
C ALA A 114 -20.12 1.71 21.44
N ARG A 115 -20.38 2.64 20.54
CA ARG A 115 -20.82 4.02 20.86
C ARG A 115 -22.26 4.08 21.38
N THR A 116 -23.07 3.10 21.05
CA THR A 116 -24.50 3.01 21.38
C THR A 116 -24.84 1.71 22.10
N SER A 117 -25.96 1.69 22.83
CA SER A 117 -26.50 0.47 23.44
C SER A 117 -27.06 -0.52 22.37
N PRO A 118 -26.87 -1.84 22.55
CA PRO A 118 -26.13 -2.48 23.63
C PRO A 118 -24.62 -2.27 23.46
N TYR A 119 -23.95 -1.89 24.56
CA TYR A 119 -22.51 -1.61 24.56
C TYR A 119 -21.73 -2.94 24.42
N ALA A 120 -21.63 -3.44 23.18
CA ALA A 120 -20.82 -4.60 22.85
C ALA A 120 -19.33 -4.20 22.73
N TYR A 121 -18.42 -5.17 22.83
CA TYR A 121 -17.03 -4.93 22.49
C TYR A 121 -16.91 -4.60 21.00
N ASP A 122 -16.06 -3.59 20.71
CA ASP A 122 -15.80 -3.08 19.37
C ASP A 122 -14.31 -2.79 19.22
N THR A 123 -13.59 -3.76 18.69
CA THR A 123 -12.14 -3.67 18.51
C THR A 123 -11.73 -2.75 17.35
N ALA A 124 -12.65 -2.33 16.50
CA ALA A 124 -12.39 -1.30 15.49
C ALA A 124 -12.16 0.08 16.14
N ASN A 125 -12.78 0.34 17.32
CA ASN A 125 -12.60 1.60 18.05
C ASN A 125 -11.37 1.62 18.97
N GLY A 126 -10.74 0.46 19.26
CA GLY A 126 -9.57 0.41 20.15
C GLY A 126 -9.01 -0.99 20.38
N SER A 127 -7.82 -1.05 20.97
CA SER A 127 -7.09 -2.31 21.19
C SER A 127 -7.65 -3.15 22.34
N ALA A 128 -8.03 -4.40 22.04
CA ALA A 128 -8.40 -5.40 23.04
C ALA A 128 -7.25 -5.64 24.04
N LYS A 129 -6.00 -5.78 23.56
CA LYS A 129 -4.80 -5.98 24.38
C LYS A 129 -4.60 -4.85 25.40
N THR A 130 -4.78 -3.61 24.97
CA THR A 130 -4.68 -2.43 25.85
C THR A 130 -5.80 -2.42 26.88
N LEU A 131 -7.03 -2.75 26.49
CA LEU A 131 -8.15 -2.86 27.42
C LEU A 131 -7.87 -3.92 28.49
N VAL A 132 -7.47 -5.11 28.10
CA VAL A 132 -7.15 -6.20 29.03
C VAL A 132 -6.08 -5.77 30.03
N LYS A 133 -4.99 -5.17 29.56
CA LYS A 133 -3.90 -4.65 30.39
C LYS A 133 -4.43 -3.63 31.40
N TYR A 134 -5.30 -2.72 30.97
CA TYR A 134 -5.96 -1.75 31.86
C TYR A 134 -6.83 -2.43 32.92
N LEU A 135 -7.71 -3.37 32.52
CA LEU A 135 -8.59 -4.07 33.44
C LEU A 135 -7.85 -4.95 34.44
N VAL A 136 -6.73 -5.56 34.04
CA VAL A 136 -5.81 -6.29 34.94
C VAL A 136 -5.17 -5.35 35.94
N SER A 137 -4.73 -4.14 35.52
CA SER A 137 -4.17 -3.14 36.42
C SER A 137 -5.16 -2.68 37.49
N LEU A 138 -6.45 -2.62 37.17
CA LEU A 138 -7.55 -2.35 38.09
C LEU A 138 -7.96 -3.59 38.94
N LYS A 139 -7.36 -4.75 38.69
CA LYS A 139 -7.73 -6.05 39.32
C LYS A 139 -9.19 -6.46 39.08
N TRP A 140 -9.77 -6.06 37.95
CA TRP A 140 -11.14 -6.42 37.59
C TRP A 140 -11.22 -7.77 36.87
N ILE A 141 -10.16 -8.15 36.20
CA ILE A 141 -9.99 -9.43 35.54
C ILE A 141 -8.57 -9.97 35.80
N ASN A 142 -8.36 -11.25 35.52
CA ASN A 142 -7.02 -11.87 35.45
C ASN A 142 -6.67 -12.16 33.99
N GLU A 143 -5.41 -12.28 33.63
CA GLU A 143 -4.97 -12.66 32.28
C GLU A 143 -5.56 -13.98 31.77
N LYS A 144 -5.95 -14.90 32.69
CA LYS A 144 -6.61 -16.17 32.37
C LYS A 144 -8.09 -16.01 31.94
N ASN A 145 -8.66 -14.83 32.12
CA ASN A 145 -10.05 -14.50 31.75
C ASN A 145 -10.14 -13.79 30.39
N VAL A 146 -9.27 -14.12 29.47
CA VAL A 146 -9.21 -13.55 28.11
C VAL A 146 -9.52 -14.67 27.12
N GLY A 147 -10.43 -14.40 26.18
CA GLY A 147 -10.78 -15.31 25.11
C GLY A 147 -9.79 -15.33 23.96
N ASP A 148 -10.02 -16.19 22.98
CA ASP A 148 -9.20 -16.30 21.76
C ASP A 148 -9.26 -15.01 20.91
N ASP A 149 -10.33 -14.22 21.07
CA ASP A 149 -10.52 -12.89 20.46
C ASP A 149 -9.75 -11.76 21.18
N GLY A 150 -9.00 -12.09 22.23
CA GLY A 150 -8.27 -11.14 23.06
C GLY A 150 -9.15 -10.30 23.99
N LEU A 151 -10.45 -10.60 24.13
CA LEU A 151 -11.41 -9.85 24.94
C LEU A 151 -11.71 -10.55 26.27
N PRO A 152 -12.18 -9.79 27.30
CA PRO A 152 -12.56 -10.38 28.59
C PRO A 152 -13.74 -11.33 28.47
N THR A 153 -13.60 -12.56 28.98
CA THR A 153 -14.68 -13.57 28.99
C THR A 153 -15.64 -13.45 30.18
N THR A 154 -15.19 -12.82 31.27
CA THR A 154 -15.95 -12.69 32.54
C THR A 154 -16.64 -11.35 32.71
N LEU A 155 -16.43 -10.41 31.78
CA LEU A 155 -16.99 -9.06 31.83
C LEU A 155 -17.59 -8.71 30.47
N THR A 156 -18.90 -8.56 30.39
CA THR A 156 -19.56 -8.11 29.15
C THR A 156 -19.33 -6.62 28.91
N GLY A 157 -19.42 -6.16 27.66
CA GLY A 157 -19.26 -4.74 27.33
C GLY A 157 -20.24 -3.84 28.08
N SER A 158 -21.50 -4.25 28.23
CA SER A 158 -22.49 -3.50 29.03
C SER A 158 -22.14 -3.46 30.54
N ALA A 159 -21.59 -4.54 31.07
CA ALA A 159 -21.11 -4.56 32.46
C ALA A 159 -19.87 -3.68 32.64
N LEU A 160 -18.96 -3.68 31.65
CA LEU A 160 -17.81 -2.80 31.60
C LEU A 160 -18.22 -1.33 31.59
N TYR A 161 -19.20 -0.95 30.76
CA TYR A 161 -19.74 0.42 30.73
C TYR A 161 -20.21 0.88 32.12
N LEU A 162 -21.01 0.05 32.81
CA LEU A 162 -21.51 0.39 34.14
C LEU A 162 -20.39 0.48 35.20
N LYS A 163 -19.41 -0.42 35.11
CA LYS A 163 -18.25 -0.41 36.02
C LYS A 163 -17.37 0.82 35.82
N LEU A 164 -17.06 1.18 34.57
CA LEU A 164 -16.29 2.38 34.26
C LEU A 164 -17.02 3.66 34.64
N ARG A 165 -18.36 3.71 34.44
CA ARG A 165 -19.18 4.83 34.92
C ARG A 165 -19.04 5.05 36.43
N SER A 166 -19.06 3.96 37.21
CA SER A 166 -18.91 4.01 38.66
C SER A 166 -17.49 4.36 39.07
N GLU A 167 -16.47 3.77 38.42
CA GLU A 167 -15.05 4.03 38.70
C GLU A 167 -14.66 5.48 38.51
N TYR A 168 -15.17 6.09 37.42
CA TYR A 168 -14.89 7.49 37.11
C TYR A 168 -15.82 8.47 37.83
N GLY A 169 -16.73 8.02 38.73
CA GLY A 169 -17.63 8.87 39.49
C GLY A 169 -18.58 9.70 38.64
N ILE A 170 -19.05 9.15 37.48
CA ILE A 170 -19.86 9.91 36.51
C ILE A 170 -21.32 9.98 37.00
N ASP A 171 -21.90 11.20 37.01
CA ASP A 171 -23.26 11.49 37.45
C ASP A 171 -24.29 10.62 36.73
N LYS A 172 -25.24 10.07 37.50
CA LYS A 172 -26.31 9.20 37.03
C LYS A 172 -27.39 9.92 36.21
N THR A 173 -27.44 11.23 36.28
CA THR A 173 -28.45 12.05 35.57
C THR A 173 -28.07 12.35 34.12
N LEU A 174 -26.79 12.21 33.77
CA LEU A 174 -26.29 12.48 32.42
C LEU A 174 -26.83 11.53 31.37
N PRO A 175 -27.09 12.00 30.13
CA PRO A 175 -27.50 11.17 29.00
C PRO A 175 -26.47 10.07 28.69
N ASN A 176 -26.94 8.89 28.31
CA ASN A 176 -26.06 7.76 28.06
C ASN A 176 -25.03 7.99 26.93
N SER A 177 -25.36 8.79 25.92
CA SER A 177 -24.41 9.20 24.87
C SER A 177 -23.26 10.03 25.42
N THR A 178 -23.57 11.05 26.22
CA THR A 178 -22.56 11.89 26.90
C THR A 178 -21.71 11.06 27.86
N VAL A 179 -22.35 10.17 28.62
CA VAL A 179 -21.65 9.24 29.55
C VAL A 179 -20.69 8.34 28.78
N ARG A 180 -21.12 7.74 27.63
CA ARG A 180 -20.25 6.87 26.83
C ARG A 180 -19.01 7.63 26.32
N THR A 181 -19.19 8.86 25.82
CA THR A 181 -18.09 9.70 25.35
C THR A 181 -17.16 10.06 26.50
N LEU A 182 -17.70 10.45 27.66
CA LEU A 182 -16.89 10.78 28.83
C LEU A 182 -16.09 9.58 29.35
N ILE A 183 -16.68 8.39 29.41
CA ILE A 183 -15.99 7.13 29.73
C ILE A 183 -14.86 6.88 28.73
N GLY A 184 -15.13 7.07 27.42
CA GLY A 184 -14.14 6.89 26.36
C GLY A 184 -12.93 7.80 26.53
N LEU A 185 -13.15 9.10 26.79
CA LEU A 185 -12.07 10.06 27.04
C LEU A 185 -11.28 9.73 28.31
N ARG A 186 -11.97 9.40 29.42
CA ARG A 186 -11.33 9.00 30.68
C ARG A 186 -10.46 7.75 30.51
N TYR A 187 -10.97 6.75 29.79
CA TYR A 187 -10.21 5.55 29.46
C TYR A 187 -8.99 5.87 28.57
N SER A 188 -9.17 6.70 27.55
CA SER A 188 -8.08 7.08 26.65
C SER A 188 -6.95 7.81 27.38
N LEU A 189 -7.30 8.73 28.30
CA LEU A 189 -6.32 9.39 29.17
C LEU A 189 -5.64 8.41 30.15
N ALA A 190 -6.38 7.46 30.72
CA ALA A 190 -5.82 6.43 31.60
C ALA A 190 -4.88 5.51 30.83
N SER A 191 -5.24 5.12 29.60
CA SER A 191 -4.41 4.34 28.70
C SER A 191 -3.15 5.09 28.28
N ALA A 192 -3.26 6.36 27.94
CA ALA A 192 -2.11 7.22 27.64
C ALA A 192 -1.14 7.29 28.83
N LYS A 193 -1.67 7.44 30.04
CA LYS A 193 -0.87 7.47 31.28
C LYS A 193 -0.13 6.16 31.55
N MET A 194 -0.74 5.02 31.24
CA MET A 194 -0.06 3.70 31.32
C MET A 194 1.14 3.60 30.37
N ASN A 195 1.10 4.35 29.29
CA ASN A 195 2.17 4.42 28.28
C ASN A 195 3.11 5.64 28.50
N GLY A 196 3.02 6.32 29.66
CA GLY A 196 3.91 7.41 30.02
C GLY A 196 3.54 8.78 29.45
N SER A 197 2.34 8.95 28.86
CA SER A 197 1.83 10.22 28.34
C SER A 197 0.71 10.76 29.21
N THR A 198 0.66 12.09 29.41
CA THR A 198 -0.46 12.78 30.07
C THR A 198 -1.47 13.34 29.07
N THR A 199 -1.16 13.29 27.77
CA THR A 199 -1.94 13.88 26.69
C THR A 199 -2.62 12.81 25.85
N PHE A 200 -3.82 13.15 25.33
CA PHE A 200 -4.57 12.34 24.37
C PHE A 200 -5.20 13.24 23.31
N GLU A 201 -4.99 12.90 22.01
CA GLU A 201 -5.64 13.57 20.89
C GLU A 201 -7.09 13.11 20.77
N PHE A 202 -8.04 14.02 21.04
CA PHE A 202 -9.46 13.72 21.01
C PHE A 202 -10.19 14.23 19.75
N ALA A 203 -9.55 15.12 18.97
CA ALA A 203 -10.05 15.56 17.67
C ALA A 203 -8.90 15.97 16.74
N SER A 204 -9.06 15.76 15.45
CA SER A 204 -8.12 16.20 14.42
C SER A 204 -8.87 16.79 13.24
N ASP A 205 -8.16 17.54 12.41
CA ASP A 205 -8.70 18.22 11.23
C ASP A 205 -9.83 19.20 11.61
N VAL A 206 -9.56 20.01 12.64
CA VAL A 206 -10.53 20.96 13.16
C VAL A 206 -10.39 22.33 12.51
N ASP A 207 -11.51 23.03 12.38
CA ASP A 207 -11.57 24.36 11.77
C ASP A 207 -10.97 25.44 12.67
N VAL A 208 -10.44 26.49 12.03
CA VAL A 208 -9.92 27.69 12.74
C VAL A 208 -11.00 28.35 13.60
N SER A 209 -12.28 28.26 13.19
CA SER A 209 -13.42 28.77 13.98
C SER A 209 -13.52 28.06 15.35
N LEU A 210 -13.40 26.73 15.39
CA LEU A 210 -13.41 25.96 16.63
C LEU A 210 -12.18 26.29 17.50
N ILE A 211 -11.01 26.48 16.88
CA ILE A 211 -9.79 26.90 17.61
C ILE A 211 -10.01 28.24 18.30
N SER A 212 -10.64 29.20 17.61
CA SER A 212 -10.95 30.52 18.22
C SER A 212 -11.87 30.37 19.43
N LEU A 213 -12.94 29.54 19.29
CA LEU A 213 -13.85 29.26 20.42
C LEU A 213 -13.16 28.63 21.63
N ILE A 214 -12.21 27.68 21.36
CA ILE A 214 -11.42 27.02 22.41
C ILE A 214 -10.53 28.05 23.14
N LYS A 215 -9.84 28.91 22.37
CA LYS A 215 -8.94 29.92 22.91
C LYS A 215 -9.71 30.98 23.72
N ASP A 216 -10.87 31.41 23.23
CA ASP A 216 -11.71 32.40 23.89
C ASP A 216 -12.42 31.84 25.14
N GLY A 217 -12.82 30.57 25.09
CA GLY A 217 -13.55 29.89 26.16
C GLY A 217 -12.69 29.33 27.28
N ASN A 218 -11.36 29.45 27.20
CA ASN A 218 -10.39 28.98 28.20
C ASN A 218 -10.71 27.57 28.75
N TYR A 219 -10.72 26.59 27.87
CA TYR A 219 -11.00 25.19 28.22
C TYR A 219 -9.79 24.57 28.90
N ALA A 220 -9.87 24.34 30.21
CA ALA A 220 -8.79 23.75 30.98
C ALA A 220 -8.39 22.37 30.44
N GLY A 221 -7.11 22.14 30.30
CA GLY A 221 -6.55 20.89 29.78
C GLY A 221 -6.52 20.76 28.25
N VAL A 222 -7.23 21.63 27.51
CA VAL A 222 -7.24 21.55 26.03
C VAL A 222 -6.04 22.30 25.46
N GLN A 223 -5.29 21.63 24.61
CA GLN A 223 -4.18 22.14 23.81
C GLN A 223 -4.49 22.04 22.33
N VAL A 224 -4.08 23.06 21.58
CA VAL A 224 -4.20 23.09 20.12
C VAL A 224 -2.81 22.88 19.54
N ASP A 225 -2.65 21.80 18.80
CA ASP A 225 -1.41 21.47 18.11
C ASP A 225 -1.62 21.46 16.61
N THR A 226 -0.51 21.46 15.86
CA THR A 226 -0.50 21.24 14.42
C THR A 226 -0.05 19.81 14.16
N SER A 227 -0.74 19.14 13.26
CA SER A 227 -0.42 17.80 12.79
C SER A 227 -0.57 17.71 11.28
N SER A 228 -0.47 16.54 10.71
CA SER A 228 -0.75 16.32 9.29
C SER A 228 -1.67 15.11 9.11
N VAL A 229 -2.59 15.22 8.16
CA VAL A 229 -3.38 14.09 7.68
C VAL A 229 -2.90 13.66 6.32
N ARG A 230 -2.93 12.36 6.09
CA ARG A 230 -2.57 11.76 4.81
C ARG A 230 -3.65 12.06 3.78
N VAL A 231 -3.26 12.52 2.59
CA VAL A 231 -4.16 12.87 1.49
C VAL A 231 -3.80 12.02 0.28
N TYR A 232 -4.76 11.31 -0.25
CA TYR A 232 -4.63 10.55 -1.49
C TYR A 232 -5.14 11.43 -2.63
N GLU A 233 -4.22 11.82 -3.53
CA GLU A 233 -4.46 12.77 -4.62
C GLU A 233 -5.01 12.09 -5.88
N THR A 234 -5.31 10.79 -5.77
CA THR A 234 -5.82 9.97 -6.86
C THR A 234 -6.87 8.99 -6.36
N ASP A 235 -7.87 8.69 -7.20
CA ASP A 235 -8.88 7.66 -6.95
C ASP A 235 -8.44 6.28 -7.48
N TYR A 236 -7.28 6.19 -8.12
CA TYR A 236 -6.74 4.99 -8.73
C TYR A 236 -5.58 4.39 -7.92
N ALA A 237 -5.15 3.19 -8.29
CA ALA A 237 -4.04 2.48 -7.68
C ALA A 237 -4.23 2.14 -6.17
N ALA A 238 -5.47 1.99 -5.70
CA ALA A 238 -5.73 1.76 -4.28
C ALA A 238 -5.00 0.53 -3.72
N HIS A 239 -4.98 -0.59 -4.46
CA HIS A 239 -4.29 -1.81 -4.08
C HIS A 239 -2.76 -1.70 -4.10
N VAL A 240 -2.22 -0.74 -4.86
CA VAL A 240 -0.77 -0.46 -4.94
C VAL A 240 -0.37 0.48 -3.81
N LEU A 241 -1.04 1.62 -3.69
CA LEU A 241 -0.70 2.65 -2.71
C LEU A 241 -0.89 2.16 -1.28
N GLY A 242 -2.01 1.47 -1.01
CA GLY A 242 -2.34 1.03 0.33
C GLY A 242 -2.74 2.18 1.25
N TYR A 243 -2.78 1.92 2.56
CA TYR A 243 -3.25 2.89 3.53
C TYR A 243 -2.45 2.84 4.84
N THR A 244 -2.59 3.90 5.63
CA THR A 244 -1.95 4.04 6.95
C THR A 244 -2.93 3.78 8.07
N GLY A 245 -2.43 3.30 9.21
CA GLY A 245 -3.21 3.05 10.42
C GLY A 245 -2.37 3.02 11.67
N SER A 246 -3.00 2.73 12.81
CA SER A 246 -2.29 2.50 14.07
C SER A 246 -1.51 1.20 14.03
N ILE A 247 -0.40 1.15 14.77
CA ILE A 247 0.40 -0.08 14.93
C ILE A 247 -0.50 -1.19 15.49
N GLN A 248 -0.58 -2.32 14.78
CA GLN A 248 -1.37 -3.47 15.18
C GLN A 248 -0.57 -4.43 16.06
N ASP A 249 0.69 -4.68 15.71
CA ASP A 249 1.62 -5.44 16.55
C ASP A 249 2.82 -4.56 16.94
N TRP A 250 2.96 -4.30 18.23
CA TRP A 250 4.06 -3.50 18.77
C TRP A 250 5.40 -4.22 18.68
N ASP A 251 5.41 -5.55 18.66
CA ASP A 251 6.66 -6.32 18.61
C ASP A 251 7.45 -6.06 17.32
N ASP A 252 6.78 -5.65 16.22
CA ASP A 252 7.42 -5.28 14.95
C ASP A 252 8.12 -3.90 14.99
N TYR A 253 7.80 -3.05 15.97
CA TYR A 253 8.25 -1.67 16.03
C TYR A 253 8.98 -1.29 17.32
N LYS A 254 8.92 -2.11 18.37
CA LYS A 254 9.48 -1.79 19.70
C LYS A 254 10.99 -1.51 19.72
N ASP A 255 11.72 -2.13 18.78
CA ASP A 255 13.18 -2.01 18.66
C ASP A 255 13.57 -0.99 17.55
N LYS A 256 12.61 -0.35 16.90
CA LYS A 256 12.83 0.71 15.90
C LYS A 256 12.78 2.08 16.56
N ASP A 257 13.79 2.89 16.28
CA ASP A 257 13.85 4.27 16.77
C ASP A 257 12.74 5.14 16.15
N GLY A 258 12.17 6.04 16.94
CA GLY A 258 11.16 6.99 16.47
C GLY A 258 9.72 6.49 16.52
N TYR A 259 9.47 5.21 16.85
CA TYR A 259 8.12 4.67 16.96
C TYR A 259 7.61 4.70 18.40
N THR A 260 6.32 4.91 18.52
CA THR A 260 5.56 4.84 19.79
C THR A 260 4.26 4.07 19.50
N LEU A 261 3.58 3.58 20.55
CA LEU A 261 2.26 2.95 20.40
C LEU A 261 1.20 3.85 19.73
N ALA A 262 1.42 5.16 19.73
CA ALA A 262 0.54 6.14 19.09
C ALA A 262 0.99 6.51 17.67
N SER A 263 2.05 5.90 17.15
CA SER A 263 2.52 6.16 15.80
C SER A 263 1.55 5.61 14.75
N THR A 264 1.42 6.34 13.66
CA THR A 264 0.71 5.90 12.45
C THR A 264 1.73 5.32 11.49
N VAL A 265 1.48 4.11 11.03
CA VAL A 265 2.36 3.35 10.13
C VAL A 265 1.63 2.91 8.87
N GLY A 266 2.36 2.52 7.84
CA GLY A 266 1.76 1.86 6.68
C GLY A 266 1.24 0.47 7.04
N ILE A 267 0.00 0.18 6.64
CA ILE A 267 -0.65 -1.11 6.91
C ILE A 267 -0.62 -2.02 5.69
N SER A 268 -0.69 -1.46 4.50
CA SER A 268 -0.69 -2.22 3.25
C SER A 268 -0.03 -1.44 2.11
N GLY A 269 0.23 -2.12 1.01
CA GLY A 269 0.74 -1.52 -0.22
C GLY A 269 2.07 -0.81 -0.05
N VAL A 270 2.29 0.21 -0.86
CA VAL A 270 3.48 1.08 -0.87
C VAL A 270 3.68 1.77 0.47
N GLU A 271 2.59 2.17 1.14
CA GLU A 271 2.66 2.78 2.48
C GLU A 271 3.37 1.86 3.48
N ASN A 272 3.11 0.55 3.43
CA ASN A 272 3.77 -0.42 4.30
C ASN A 272 5.15 -0.83 3.76
N ALA A 273 5.27 -1.10 2.47
CA ALA A 273 6.51 -1.59 1.88
C ALA A 273 7.67 -0.60 2.01
N PHE A 274 7.37 0.69 1.97
CA PHE A 274 8.37 1.75 2.07
C PHE A 274 8.27 2.56 3.38
N GLU A 275 7.75 1.94 4.44
CA GLU A 275 7.60 2.56 5.77
C GLU A 275 8.91 3.22 6.24
N ASP A 276 10.04 2.54 6.09
CA ASP A 276 11.34 3.02 6.58
C ASP A 276 11.80 4.31 5.86
N TYR A 277 11.37 4.55 4.62
CA TYR A 277 11.59 5.81 3.90
C TYR A 277 10.53 6.87 4.21
N LEU A 278 9.27 6.43 4.36
CA LEU A 278 8.13 7.32 4.47
C LEU A 278 7.90 7.86 5.88
N HIS A 279 8.31 7.14 6.95
CA HIS A 279 7.94 7.47 8.33
C HIS A 279 8.48 8.81 8.82
N GLY A 280 9.68 9.21 8.44
CA GLY A 280 10.36 10.38 8.99
C GLY A 280 10.83 10.20 10.43
N SER A 281 11.35 11.25 11.05
CA SER A 281 11.83 11.21 12.42
C SER A 281 11.22 12.35 13.24
N ASP A 282 10.51 12.01 14.31
CA ASP A 282 9.87 12.99 15.20
C ASP A 282 10.90 13.89 15.87
N GLY A 283 10.56 15.16 15.98
CA GLY A 283 11.32 16.17 16.71
C GLY A 283 10.96 16.23 18.20
N LYS A 284 11.73 17.00 18.94
CA LYS A 284 11.46 17.35 20.35
C LYS A 284 11.49 18.84 20.52
N ARG A 285 10.43 19.39 21.08
CA ARG A 285 10.27 20.81 21.43
C ARG A 285 10.23 20.93 22.96
N LEU A 286 11.01 21.84 23.49
CA LEU A 286 10.95 22.26 24.90
C LEU A 286 10.04 23.48 24.98
N VAL A 287 9.01 23.44 25.82
CA VAL A 287 8.06 24.54 26.03
C VAL A 287 8.03 24.93 27.47
N THR A 288 8.05 26.24 27.72
CA THR A 288 7.76 26.80 29.05
C THR A 288 6.33 27.32 29.09
N LEU A 289 5.62 26.98 30.15
CA LEU A 289 4.22 27.39 30.35
C LEU A 289 4.12 28.35 31.51
N ASN A 290 3.20 29.34 31.45
CA ASN A 290 2.82 30.13 32.60
C ASN A 290 1.83 29.37 33.49
N GLU A 291 1.41 29.96 34.60
CA GLU A 291 0.45 29.38 35.56
C GLU A 291 -0.93 29.07 34.92
N SER A 292 -1.28 29.71 33.82
CA SER A 292 -2.50 29.43 33.05
C SER A 292 -2.30 28.43 31.88
N GLY A 293 -1.14 27.76 31.79
CA GLY A 293 -0.87 26.76 30.79
C GLY A 293 -0.53 27.32 29.38
N LYS A 294 -0.31 28.65 29.27
CA LYS A 294 0.04 29.28 27.98
C LYS A 294 1.55 29.18 27.74
N ILE A 295 1.94 28.80 26.52
CA ILE A 295 3.34 28.78 26.08
C ILE A 295 3.94 30.18 26.15
N THR A 296 5.03 30.34 26.89
CA THR A 296 5.78 31.59 27.08
C THR A 296 7.15 31.56 26.41
N GLY A 297 7.66 30.37 26.07
CA GLY A 297 8.89 30.20 25.32
C GLY A 297 8.94 28.80 24.73
N GLU A 298 9.55 28.66 23.57
CA GLU A 298 9.75 27.35 22.90
C GLU A 298 11.13 27.26 22.28
N LEU A 299 11.68 26.07 22.28
CA LEU A 299 12.97 25.76 21.66
C LEU A 299 12.95 24.34 21.13
N TYR A 300 13.26 24.15 19.87
CA TYR A 300 13.49 22.81 19.32
C TYR A 300 14.83 22.27 19.83
N SER A 301 14.77 21.18 20.59
CA SER A 301 15.96 20.43 21.00
C SER A 301 16.36 19.40 19.93
N VAL A 302 15.39 18.92 19.15
CA VAL A 302 15.56 18.10 17.96
C VAL A 302 14.52 18.56 16.95
N GLU A 303 14.93 18.97 15.77
CA GLU A 303 14.00 19.32 14.69
C GLU A 303 13.37 18.06 14.09
N PRO A 304 12.06 18.05 13.81
CA PRO A 304 11.43 16.93 13.11
C PRO A 304 11.97 16.85 11.67
N LYS A 305 12.26 15.65 11.20
CA LYS A 305 12.70 15.39 9.84
C LYS A 305 11.58 14.68 9.08
N PRO A 306 11.00 15.30 8.05
CA PRO A 306 10.00 14.63 7.21
C PRO A 306 10.54 13.35 6.58
N GLY A 307 9.68 12.39 6.33
CA GLY A 307 10.01 11.20 5.56
C GLY A 307 10.39 11.53 4.12
N SER A 308 11.15 10.66 3.49
CA SER A 308 11.67 10.85 2.13
C SER A 308 10.57 10.69 1.08
N THR A 309 10.72 11.35 -0.05
CA THR A 309 9.82 11.19 -1.21
C THR A 309 10.16 9.90 -1.94
N VAL A 310 9.17 9.02 -2.09
CA VAL A 310 9.26 7.76 -2.83
C VAL A 310 8.63 7.93 -4.21
N ALA A 311 9.42 7.77 -5.27
CA ALA A 311 8.93 7.74 -6.64
C ALA A 311 8.73 6.30 -7.09
N LEU A 312 7.55 6.00 -7.62
CA LEU A 312 7.16 4.68 -8.09
C LEU A 312 7.46 4.48 -9.59
N THR A 313 7.44 3.24 -10.04
CA THR A 313 7.47 2.87 -11.46
C THR A 313 6.10 3.00 -12.14
N ILE A 314 5.01 3.06 -11.35
CA ILE A 314 3.65 3.27 -11.85
C ILE A 314 3.54 4.61 -12.58
N ASP A 315 2.87 4.62 -13.72
CA ASP A 315 2.36 5.82 -14.39
C ASP A 315 0.86 5.94 -14.05
N ILE A 316 0.49 6.97 -13.30
CA ILE A 316 -0.88 7.05 -12.76
C ILE A 316 -1.94 7.32 -13.83
N ASP A 317 -1.58 8.03 -14.89
CA ASP A 317 -2.51 8.30 -15.98
C ASP A 317 -2.74 7.04 -16.82
N PHE A 318 -1.70 6.22 -16.99
CA PHE A 318 -1.80 4.90 -17.59
C PHE A 318 -2.55 3.91 -16.68
N GLN A 319 -2.25 3.89 -15.38
CA GLN A 319 -2.96 3.08 -14.37
C GLN A 319 -4.46 3.33 -14.41
N ALA A 320 -4.87 4.60 -14.46
CA ALA A 320 -6.28 4.99 -14.54
C ALA A 320 -6.96 4.42 -15.79
N GLN A 321 -6.29 4.48 -16.94
CA GLN A 321 -6.83 3.93 -18.19
C GLN A 321 -6.94 2.41 -18.13
N VAL A 322 -5.99 1.72 -17.48
CA VAL A 322 -6.01 0.26 -17.28
C VAL A 322 -7.18 -0.15 -16.36
N GLU A 323 -7.37 0.55 -15.23
CA GLU A 323 -8.49 0.28 -14.31
C GLU A 323 -9.84 0.52 -14.96
N GLU A 324 -10.01 1.61 -15.71
CA GLU A 324 -11.26 1.89 -16.42
C GLU A 324 -11.51 0.90 -17.55
N ALA A 325 -10.50 0.48 -18.31
CA ALA A 325 -10.66 -0.56 -19.34
C ALA A 325 -11.12 -1.90 -18.72
N LEU A 326 -10.53 -2.28 -17.58
CA LEU A 326 -10.89 -3.49 -16.85
C LEU A 326 -12.33 -3.39 -16.33
N LYS A 327 -12.68 -2.32 -15.65
CA LYS A 327 -14.01 -2.04 -15.10
C LYS A 327 -15.09 -2.06 -16.19
N ASN A 328 -14.83 -1.41 -17.32
CA ASN A 328 -15.77 -1.35 -18.43
C ASN A 328 -16.00 -2.74 -19.05
N THR A 329 -14.96 -3.54 -19.17
CA THR A 329 -15.07 -4.90 -19.66
C THR A 329 -15.89 -5.77 -18.72
N VAL A 330 -15.57 -5.77 -17.41
CA VAL A 330 -16.32 -6.54 -16.40
C VAL A 330 -17.77 -6.08 -16.33
N SER A 331 -18.01 -4.77 -16.31
CA SER A 331 -19.37 -4.22 -16.27
C SER A 331 -20.20 -4.60 -17.49
N SER A 332 -19.57 -4.64 -18.67
CA SER A 332 -20.23 -5.09 -19.91
C SER A 332 -20.60 -6.57 -19.85
N MET A 333 -19.70 -7.42 -19.33
CA MET A 333 -19.95 -8.85 -19.14
C MET A 333 -21.09 -9.07 -18.13
N THR A 334 -21.04 -8.39 -16.95
CA THR A 334 -22.08 -8.49 -15.91
C THR A 334 -23.45 -8.04 -16.42
N LYS A 335 -23.52 -6.96 -17.22
CA LYS A 335 -24.77 -6.54 -17.87
C LYS A 335 -25.32 -7.59 -18.83
N SER A 336 -24.45 -8.39 -19.47
CA SER A 336 -24.85 -9.40 -20.46
C SER A 336 -25.43 -10.65 -19.81
N ASP A 337 -24.92 -11.09 -18.67
CA ASP A 337 -25.27 -12.39 -18.06
C ASP A 337 -25.64 -12.36 -16.57
N GLY A 338 -25.57 -11.19 -15.92
CA GLY A 338 -25.95 -11.01 -14.53
C GLY A 338 -24.95 -11.60 -13.52
N ILE A 339 -23.73 -11.96 -13.95
CA ILE A 339 -22.73 -12.61 -13.10
C ILE A 339 -21.71 -11.58 -12.60
N ASP A 340 -21.57 -11.43 -11.30
CA ASP A 340 -20.53 -10.60 -10.70
C ASP A 340 -19.16 -11.31 -10.73
N ARG A 341 -18.11 -10.52 -10.99
CA ARG A 341 -16.77 -11.04 -11.29
C ARG A 341 -15.66 -10.25 -10.61
N GLY A 342 -14.63 -10.99 -10.18
CA GLY A 342 -13.31 -10.41 -9.92
C GLY A 342 -12.47 -10.38 -11.19
N ALA A 343 -11.52 -9.44 -11.27
CA ALA A 343 -10.61 -9.34 -12.41
C ALA A 343 -9.30 -8.65 -12.02
N ALA A 344 -8.25 -8.87 -12.84
CA ALA A 344 -6.97 -8.20 -12.66
C ALA A 344 -6.23 -7.99 -13.98
N VAL A 345 -5.42 -6.94 -14.01
CA VAL A 345 -4.43 -6.64 -15.06
C VAL A 345 -3.09 -6.35 -14.40
N ALA A 346 -2.02 -6.91 -14.96
CA ALA A 346 -0.65 -6.56 -14.62
C ALA A 346 0.10 -6.16 -15.90
N VAL A 347 0.84 -5.06 -15.84
CA VAL A 347 1.69 -4.56 -16.93
C VAL A 347 3.11 -4.37 -16.42
N VAL A 348 4.05 -5.08 -17.05
CA VAL A 348 5.48 -5.08 -16.68
C VAL A 348 6.30 -4.58 -17.86
N GLN A 349 7.26 -3.71 -17.60
CA GLN A 349 8.22 -3.22 -18.57
C GLN A 349 9.24 -4.32 -18.86
N VAL A 350 9.47 -4.58 -20.14
CA VAL A 350 10.48 -5.55 -20.61
C VAL A 350 11.87 -4.99 -20.36
N GLY A 351 12.79 -5.83 -19.88
CA GLY A 351 14.20 -5.48 -19.69
C GLY A 351 14.51 -4.72 -18.39
N THR A 352 13.50 -4.41 -17.55
CA THR A 352 13.73 -3.76 -16.24
C THR A 352 12.92 -4.37 -15.11
N GLY A 353 11.75 -4.97 -15.40
CA GLY A 353 10.82 -5.44 -14.38
C GLY A 353 9.98 -4.36 -13.72
N ASP A 354 10.05 -3.09 -14.18
CA ASP A 354 9.19 -2.01 -13.71
C ASP A 354 7.72 -2.42 -13.82
N VAL A 355 6.97 -2.33 -12.73
CA VAL A 355 5.51 -2.46 -12.78
C VAL A 355 4.91 -1.13 -13.17
N LEU A 356 4.35 -1.05 -14.38
CA LEU A 356 3.83 0.19 -14.96
C LEU A 356 2.36 0.44 -14.59
N ALA A 357 1.59 -0.64 -14.48
CA ALA A 357 0.22 -0.63 -14.00
C ALA A 357 -0.15 -1.97 -13.34
N LEU A 358 -0.97 -1.90 -12.31
CA LEU A 358 -1.44 -3.06 -11.54
C LEU A 358 -2.88 -2.82 -11.08
N ALA A 359 -3.84 -3.39 -11.77
CA ALA A 359 -5.26 -3.20 -11.52
C ALA A 359 -5.91 -4.46 -10.96
N SER A 360 -6.78 -4.27 -9.96
CA SER A 360 -7.67 -5.30 -9.42
C SER A 360 -9.11 -4.77 -9.39
N TYR A 361 -10.07 -5.60 -9.75
CA TYR A 361 -11.49 -5.27 -9.74
C TYR A 361 -12.28 -6.33 -8.95
N PRO A 362 -13.28 -5.95 -8.12
CA PRO A 362 -13.60 -4.57 -7.79
C PRO A 362 -12.48 -3.85 -7.05
N THR A 363 -12.51 -2.53 -7.07
CA THR A 363 -11.57 -1.66 -6.35
C THR A 363 -12.32 -0.81 -5.31
N TYR A 364 -11.60 0.01 -4.57
CA TYR A 364 -12.12 0.92 -3.55
C TYR A 364 -11.39 2.27 -3.60
N PHE A 365 -11.92 3.29 -2.91
CA PHE A 365 -11.32 4.61 -2.85
C PHE A 365 -10.56 4.80 -1.52
N LEU A 366 -9.31 5.20 -1.60
CA LEU A 366 -8.50 5.47 -0.41
C LEU A 366 -8.98 6.71 0.35
N SER A 367 -9.57 7.67 -0.35
CA SER A 367 -10.12 8.89 0.26
C SER A 367 -11.30 8.64 1.20
N THR A 368 -12.11 7.60 0.94
CA THR A 368 -13.28 7.22 1.76
C THR A 368 -13.07 5.91 2.53
N PHE A 369 -11.91 5.28 2.39
CA PHE A 369 -11.63 3.93 2.88
C PHE A 369 -12.07 3.66 4.32
N ARG A 370 -11.80 4.62 5.24
CA ARG A 370 -12.16 4.45 6.66
C ARG A 370 -13.67 4.42 6.89
N GLN A 371 -14.43 5.15 6.07
CA GLN A 371 -15.89 5.20 6.14
C GLN A 371 -16.51 3.93 5.55
N ASP A 372 -15.91 3.41 4.48
CA ASP A 372 -16.42 2.28 3.69
C ASP A 372 -15.91 0.92 4.21
N LEU A 373 -14.99 0.90 5.17
CA LEU A 373 -14.27 -0.31 5.61
C LEU A 373 -15.21 -1.45 6.04
N ALA A 374 -16.31 -1.13 6.74
CA ALA A 374 -17.29 -2.13 7.19
C ALA A 374 -17.99 -2.81 6.00
N GLU A 375 -18.36 -2.05 4.97
CA GLU A 375 -18.97 -2.57 3.74
C GLU A 375 -17.95 -3.36 2.93
N LEU A 376 -16.75 -2.80 2.69
CA LEU A 376 -15.67 -3.45 1.96
C LEU A 376 -15.24 -4.79 2.55
N SER A 377 -15.28 -4.91 3.89
CA SER A 377 -14.89 -6.14 4.62
C SER A 377 -15.92 -7.26 4.49
N THR A 378 -17.17 -6.94 4.20
CA THR A 378 -18.27 -7.91 4.09
C THR A 378 -18.68 -8.20 2.65
N ASP A 379 -18.12 -7.47 1.67
CA ASP A 379 -18.42 -7.67 0.24
C ASP A 379 -17.91 -9.05 -0.22
N PRO A 380 -18.80 -9.91 -0.79
CA PRO A 380 -18.42 -11.24 -1.29
C PRO A 380 -17.34 -11.23 -2.38
N LEU A 381 -17.22 -10.12 -3.13
CA LEU A 381 -16.19 -9.95 -4.16
C LEU A 381 -14.84 -9.49 -3.61
N GLN A 382 -14.75 -9.24 -2.28
CA GLN A 382 -13.50 -8.90 -1.61
C GLN A 382 -12.74 -7.76 -2.33
N PRO A 383 -13.28 -6.53 -2.40
CA PRO A 383 -12.69 -5.43 -3.14
C PRO A 383 -11.30 -5.01 -2.63
N MET A 384 -10.95 -5.31 -1.39
CA MET A 384 -9.63 -5.03 -0.83
C MET A 384 -8.55 -6.06 -1.23
N TRP A 385 -8.95 -7.19 -1.83
CA TRP A 385 -7.99 -8.22 -2.24
C TRP A 385 -7.26 -7.84 -3.52
N ASN A 386 -5.93 -7.72 -3.46
CA ASN A 386 -5.10 -7.45 -4.63
C ASN A 386 -5.00 -8.70 -5.52
N ARG A 387 -5.95 -8.87 -6.43
CA ARG A 387 -6.00 -10.01 -7.35
C ARG A 387 -4.81 -10.08 -8.29
N ALA A 388 -4.20 -8.94 -8.60
CA ALA A 388 -3.07 -8.89 -9.53
C ALA A 388 -1.80 -9.52 -8.95
N THR A 389 -1.58 -9.41 -7.63
CA THR A 389 -0.41 -9.98 -6.93
C THR A 389 -0.74 -11.24 -6.13
N GLN A 390 -1.93 -11.33 -5.53
CA GLN A 390 -2.31 -12.40 -4.62
C GLN A 390 -3.25 -13.44 -5.24
N GLY A 391 -3.86 -13.12 -6.38
CA GLY A 391 -4.75 -14.04 -7.10
C GLY A 391 -4.00 -15.29 -7.58
N LYS A 392 -4.60 -16.47 -7.37
CA LYS A 392 -4.04 -17.76 -7.74
C LYS A 392 -4.94 -18.40 -8.81
N TYR A 393 -4.50 -18.32 -10.04
CA TYR A 393 -5.27 -18.80 -11.18
C TYR A 393 -4.49 -19.86 -11.95
N ALA A 394 -5.17 -20.93 -12.36
CA ALA A 394 -4.57 -21.85 -13.33
C ALA A 394 -4.28 -21.07 -14.63
N PRO A 395 -3.09 -21.21 -15.22
CA PRO A 395 -2.71 -20.39 -16.38
C PRO A 395 -3.46 -20.77 -17.66
N GLY A 396 -3.93 -22.00 -17.76
CA GLY A 396 -4.52 -22.51 -19.00
C GLY A 396 -3.58 -22.33 -20.19
N SER A 397 -4.15 -22.09 -21.35
CA SER A 397 -3.40 -21.95 -22.60
C SER A 397 -2.44 -20.75 -22.66
N THR A 398 -2.48 -19.81 -21.71
CA THR A 398 -1.47 -18.74 -21.64
C THR A 398 -0.07 -19.26 -21.32
N LEU A 399 0.06 -20.49 -20.79
CA LEU A 399 1.33 -21.12 -20.50
C LEU A 399 2.00 -21.78 -21.72
N LYS A 400 1.28 -21.99 -22.82
CA LYS A 400 1.78 -22.72 -23.99
C LYS A 400 3.04 -22.13 -24.64
N PRO A 401 3.25 -20.80 -24.71
CA PRO A 401 4.52 -20.25 -25.21
C PRO A 401 5.71 -20.69 -24.34
N LEU A 402 5.57 -20.71 -23.03
CA LEU A 402 6.62 -21.19 -22.13
C LEU A 402 6.88 -22.71 -22.31
N THR A 403 5.84 -23.51 -22.41
CA THR A 403 5.97 -24.95 -22.69
C THR A 403 6.64 -25.19 -24.05
N ALA A 404 6.32 -24.39 -25.04
CA ALA A 404 6.89 -24.51 -26.38
C ALA A 404 8.38 -24.19 -26.41
N ILE A 405 8.83 -23.11 -25.76
CA ILE A 405 10.25 -22.80 -25.67
C ILE A 405 11.00 -23.87 -24.87
N ALA A 406 10.41 -24.35 -23.75
CA ALA A 406 10.97 -25.45 -22.96
C ALA A 406 11.17 -26.73 -23.81
N ALA A 407 10.19 -27.08 -24.64
CA ALA A 407 10.27 -28.26 -25.53
C ALA A 407 11.34 -28.11 -26.62
N LEU A 408 11.53 -26.93 -27.17
CA LEU A 408 12.57 -26.64 -28.15
C LEU A 408 13.96 -26.67 -27.50
N GLU A 409 14.16 -25.99 -26.37
CA GLU A 409 15.46 -25.90 -25.70
C GLU A 409 15.88 -27.22 -25.06
N SER A 410 14.95 -28.04 -24.58
CA SER A 410 15.25 -29.40 -24.08
C SER A 410 15.46 -30.43 -25.18
N GLY A 411 15.25 -30.08 -26.47
CA GLY A 411 15.36 -30.99 -27.59
C GLY A 411 14.20 -31.99 -27.73
N ALA A 412 13.09 -31.79 -27.02
CA ALA A 412 11.88 -32.61 -27.13
C ALA A 412 11.20 -32.46 -28.51
N THR A 413 11.46 -31.34 -29.20
CA THR A 413 11.03 -31.08 -30.58
C THR A 413 11.98 -30.10 -31.28
N THR A 414 11.72 -29.82 -32.55
CA THR A 414 12.43 -28.81 -33.35
C THR A 414 11.44 -27.87 -34.03
N VAL A 415 11.89 -26.69 -34.45
CA VAL A 415 11.04 -25.68 -35.10
C VAL A 415 10.39 -26.21 -36.41
N ARG A 416 10.97 -27.23 -37.02
CA ARG A 416 10.52 -27.82 -38.29
C ARG A 416 9.66 -29.08 -38.13
N GLU A 417 9.73 -29.73 -36.96
CA GLU A 417 8.96 -30.93 -36.68
C GLU A 417 7.46 -30.63 -36.75
N LYS A 418 6.71 -31.48 -37.45
CA LYS A 418 5.26 -31.41 -37.54
C LYS A 418 4.63 -32.60 -36.85
N ILE A 419 3.66 -32.35 -35.99
CA ILE A 419 2.85 -33.35 -35.32
C ILE A 419 1.42 -33.25 -35.86
N TYR A 420 0.83 -34.41 -36.18
CA TYR A 420 -0.53 -34.50 -36.70
C TYR A 420 -1.54 -34.52 -35.54
N ASP A 421 -2.29 -33.44 -35.39
CA ASP A 421 -3.41 -33.36 -34.46
C ASP A 421 -4.66 -33.98 -35.08
N SER A 422 -5.09 -35.13 -34.54
CA SER A 422 -6.32 -35.83 -34.89
C SER A 422 -7.55 -35.43 -34.06
N GLY A 423 -7.40 -34.46 -33.14
CA GLY A 423 -8.43 -34.02 -32.23
C GLY A 423 -8.45 -34.74 -30.87
N LYS A 424 -7.83 -35.92 -30.75
CA LYS A 424 -7.70 -36.67 -29.48
C LYS A 424 -6.28 -37.15 -29.30
N TRP A 425 -5.58 -36.63 -28.31
CA TRP A 425 -4.30 -37.12 -27.84
C TRP A 425 -4.52 -38.21 -26.79
N THR A 426 -3.81 -39.33 -26.91
CA THR A 426 -3.90 -40.46 -25.99
C THR A 426 -2.52 -40.78 -25.45
N TYR A 427 -2.42 -40.97 -24.12
CA TYR A 427 -1.16 -41.29 -23.46
C TYR A 427 -0.62 -42.63 -24.00
N PRO A 428 0.64 -42.68 -24.46
CA PRO A 428 1.22 -43.90 -25.00
C PRO A 428 1.19 -45.05 -23.96
N GLY A 429 0.62 -46.19 -24.37
CA GLY A 429 0.45 -47.34 -23.47
C GLY A 429 -0.78 -47.32 -22.52
N TYR A 430 -1.53 -46.23 -22.47
CA TYR A 430 -2.69 -46.08 -21.57
C TYR A 430 -3.88 -45.46 -22.29
N SER A 431 -4.66 -46.26 -22.98
CA SER A 431 -5.80 -45.82 -23.81
C SER A 431 -6.90 -45.08 -23.00
N ALA A 432 -6.98 -45.32 -21.68
CA ALA A 432 -7.90 -44.64 -20.77
C ALA A 432 -7.44 -43.21 -20.38
N SER A 433 -6.16 -42.89 -20.57
CA SER A 433 -5.60 -41.56 -20.29
C SER A 433 -5.48 -40.76 -21.59
N TYR A 434 -6.33 -39.75 -21.77
CA TYR A 434 -6.38 -38.93 -22.98
C TYR A 434 -6.84 -37.53 -22.72
N THR A 435 -6.48 -36.61 -23.60
CA THR A 435 -7.06 -35.26 -23.65
C THR A 435 -7.57 -34.96 -25.06
N TYR A 436 -8.48 -34.01 -25.13
CA TYR A 436 -8.98 -33.55 -26.42
C TYR A 436 -8.40 -32.19 -26.78
N CYS A 437 -8.10 -32.01 -28.06
CA CYS A 437 -7.97 -30.66 -28.59
C CYS A 437 -9.33 -29.95 -28.53
N TRP A 438 -9.32 -28.63 -28.37
CA TRP A 438 -10.56 -27.85 -28.39
C TRP A 438 -11.28 -27.99 -29.76
N LYS A 439 -10.50 -28.08 -30.83
CA LYS A 439 -11.01 -28.45 -32.15
C LYS A 439 -11.07 -29.98 -32.25
N ARG A 440 -12.24 -30.55 -32.04
CA ARG A 440 -12.46 -32.01 -31.99
C ARG A 440 -12.10 -32.76 -33.26
N SER A 441 -12.15 -32.09 -34.44
CA SER A 441 -11.71 -32.64 -35.72
C SER A 441 -10.19 -32.62 -35.93
N GLY A 442 -9.45 -32.03 -34.96
CA GLY A 442 -8.02 -31.79 -35.06
C GLY A 442 -7.65 -30.60 -35.94
N HIS A 443 -6.40 -30.19 -35.85
CA HIS A 443 -5.82 -29.12 -36.65
C HIS A 443 -4.98 -29.62 -37.83
N GLY A 444 -4.83 -30.94 -37.95
CA GLY A 444 -3.92 -31.52 -38.93
C GLY A 444 -2.45 -31.38 -38.51
N SER A 445 -1.54 -31.28 -39.47
CA SER A 445 -0.11 -31.22 -39.23
C SER A 445 0.33 -29.81 -38.83
N LEU A 446 0.77 -29.62 -37.57
CA LEU A 446 1.26 -28.35 -37.02
C LEU A 446 2.71 -28.50 -36.56
N ASN A 447 3.51 -27.45 -36.73
CA ASN A 447 4.77 -27.24 -36.04
C ASN A 447 4.51 -26.35 -34.80
N VAL A 448 5.56 -25.99 -34.04
CA VAL A 448 5.49 -25.16 -32.83
C VAL A 448 4.74 -23.85 -33.09
N ARG A 449 5.12 -23.08 -34.13
CA ARG A 449 4.47 -21.81 -34.51
C ARG A 449 2.96 -21.99 -34.73
N GLY A 450 2.59 -22.97 -35.56
CA GLY A 450 1.17 -23.27 -35.82
C GLY A 450 0.42 -23.80 -34.60
N ALA A 451 1.09 -24.52 -33.70
CA ALA A 451 0.49 -25.01 -32.46
C ALA A 451 0.17 -23.87 -31.47
N ILE A 452 1.02 -22.84 -31.36
CA ILE A 452 0.78 -21.65 -30.53
C ILE A 452 -0.35 -20.82 -31.13
N MET A 453 -0.29 -20.49 -32.43
CA MET A 453 -1.32 -19.73 -33.14
C MET A 453 -2.71 -20.35 -32.97
N ASN A 454 -2.83 -21.67 -33.17
CA ASN A 454 -4.08 -22.40 -33.08
C ASN A 454 -4.41 -22.85 -31.64
N SER A 455 -3.59 -22.51 -30.65
CA SER A 455 -3.76 -22.96 -29.26
C SER A 455 -3.97 -24.50 -29.16
N CYS A 456 -3.22 -25.29 -29.89
CA CYS A 456 -3.41 -26.74 -30.04
C CYS A 456 -3.05 -27.48 -28.74
N ASN A 457 -4.04 -28.11 -28.11
CA ASN A 457 -3.79 -28.91 -26.88
C ASN A 457 -3.04 -30.21 -27.22
N TYR A 458 -3.34 -30.82 -28.39
CA TYR A 458 -2.71 -32.08 -28.83
C TYR A 458 -1.19 -31.93 -28.89
N PHE A 459 -0.71 -30.93 -29.64
CA PHE A 459 0.72 -30.67 -29.79
C PHE A 459 1.41 -30.45 -28.44
N ILE A 460 0.83 -29.61 -27.63
CA ILE A 460 1.42 -29.24 -26.32
C ILE A 460 1.36 -30.41 -25.33
N ALA A 461 0.33 -31.24 -25.35
CA ALA A 461 0.28 -32.47 -24.54
C ALA A 461 1.39 -33.45 -24.92
N GLU A 462 1.65 -33.60 -26.22
CA GLU A 462 2.78 -34.42 -26.75
C GLU A 462 4.12 -33.86 -26.26
N MET A 463 4.30 -32.53 -26.22
CA MET A 463 5.51 -31.91 -25.66
C MET A 463 5.65 -32.18 -24.15
N GLY A 464 4.56 -32.08 -23.42
CA GLY A 464 4.56 -32.43 -21.99
C GLY A 464 4.94 -33.90 -21.74
N TYR A 465 4.42 -34.79 -22.56
CA TYR A 465 4.78 -36.24 -22.53
C TYR A 465 6.28 -36.46 -22.78
N ARG A 466 6.83 -35.82 -23.81
CA ARG A 466 8.23 -36.01 -24.22
C ARG A 466 9.22 -35.40 -23.22
N MET A 467 8.89 -34.24 -22.63
CA MET A 467 9.72 -33.58 -21.65
C MET A 467 9.66 -34.23 -20.26
N GLY A 468 8.49 -34.75 -19.89
CA GLY A 468 8.22 -35.19 -18.50
C GLY A 468 8.01 -34.05 -17.54
N MET A 469 7.62 -34.39 -16.30
CA MET A 469 7.25 -33.40 -15.27
C MET A 469 8.44 -32.59 -14.76
N ASP A 470 9.59 -33.23 -14.61
CA ASP A 470 10.79 -32.58 -14.03
C ASP A 470 11.31 -31.47 -14.93
N THR A 471 11.40 -31.71 -16.25
CA THR A 471 11.81 -30.70 -17.24
C THR A 471 10.81 -29.54 -17.29
N LEU A 472 9.50 -29.83 -17.27
CA LEU A 472 8.48 -28.78 -17.23
C LEU A 472 8.63 -27.88 -16.00
N ARG A 473 8.77 -28.48 -14.81
CA ARG A 473 8.94 -27.76 -13.56
C ARG A 473 10.22 -26.92 -13.54
N GLU A 474 11.32 -27.45 -14.05
CA GLU A 474 12.59 -26.73 -14.16
C GLU A 474 12.45 -25.47 -14.99
N TYR A 475 11.87 -25.55 -16.20
CA TYR A 475 11.69 -24.37 -17.05
C TYR A 475 10.69 -23.39 -16.44
N TYR A 476 9.59 -23.87 -15.86
CA TYR A 476 8.61 -22.99 -15.23
C TYR A 476 9.24 -22.20 -14.06
N ALA A 477 10.08 -22.85 -13.25
CA ALA A 477 10.82 -22.20 -12.18
C ALA A 477 11.84 -21.17 -12.69
N LYS A 478 12.60 -21.46 -13.76
CA LYS A 478 13.53 -20.52 -14.39
C LYS A 478 12.82 -19.25 -14.85
N PHE A 479 11.60 -19.35 -15.37
CA PHE A 479 10.77 -18.23 -15.76
C PHE A 479 10.05 -17.56 -14.57
N GLY A 480 10.38 -17.92 -13.32
CA GLY A 480 9.90 -17.29 -12.10
C GLY A 480 8.53 -17.78 -11.61
N LEU A 481 7.97 -18.82 -12.23
CA LEU A 481 6.71 -19.40 -11.77
C LEU A 481 6.96 -20.29 -10.54
N GLY A 482 6.09 -20.22 -9.54
CA GLY A 482 6.23 -20.97 -8.29
C GLY A 482 7.09 -20.29 -7.24
N ALA A 483 7.49 -19.05 -7.46
CA ALA A 483 8.21 -18.18 -6.52
C ALA A 483 7.63 -16.75 -6.55
N PRO A 484 7.78 -15.95 -5.47
CA PRO A 484 7.45 -14.53 -5.51
C PRO A 484 8.22 -13.80 -6.61
N THR A 485 7.61 -12.78 -7.20
CA THR A 485 8.22 -12.00 -8.29
C THR A 485 9.25 -10.98 -7.81
N GLY A 486 9.24 -10.66 -6.50
CA GLY A 486 10.11 -9.67 -5.87
C GLY A 486 9.46 -8.32 -5.62
N ILE A 487 8.19 -8.12 -6.02
CA ILE A 487 7.48 -6.86 -5.81
C ILE A 487 7.39 -6.52 -4.31
N GLU A 488 7.68 -5.28 -3.94
CA GLU A 488 7.86 -4.85 -2.55
C GLU A 488 6.56 -4.91 -1.72
N ILE A 489 5.40 -4.76 -2.37
CA ILE A 489 4.09 -4.86 -1.69
C ILE A 489 3.66 -6.31 -1.38
N GLY A 490 4.52 -7.26 -1.77
CA GLY A 490 4.30 -8.70 -1.57
C GLY A 490 3.35 -9.32 -2.60
N ASP A 491 3.67 -10.55 -2.97
CA ASP A 491 2.86 -11.36 -3.89
C ASP A 491 2.86 -12.83 -3.50
N THR A 492 1.98 -13.59 -4.16
CA THR A 492 1.93 -15.05 -3.97
C THR A 492 3.06 -15.74 -4.72
N ALA A 493 3.65 -16.76 -4.11
CA ALA A 493 4.58 -17.65 -4.83
C ALA A 493 3.90 -18.42 -5.98
N GLY A 494 2.58 -18.54 -5.96
CA GLY A 494 1.88 -19.44 -6.84
C GLY A 494 2.18 -20.92 -6.52
N ARG A 495 1.95 -21.81 -7.48
CA ARG A 495 2.19 -23.23 -7.30
C ARG A 495 2.62 -23.89 -8.62
N LEU A 496 3.78 -24.52 -8.65
CA LEU A 496 4.20 -25.39 -9.74
C LEU A 496 3.35 -26.68 -9.78
N PRO A 497 3.24 -27.35 -10.97
CA PRO A 497 2.58 -28.65 -11.03
C PRO A 497 3.21 -29.63 -10.05
N SER A 498 2.37 -30.45 -9.40
CA SER A 498 2.84 -31.39 -8.38
C SER A 498 3.65 -32.53 -9.00
N GLN A 499 4.80 -32.82 -8.40
CA GLN A 499 5.67 -33.92 -8.78
C GLN A 499 5.09 -35.28 -8.31
N ASN A 500 4.34 -35.30 -7.21
CA ASN A 500 3.85 -36.51 -6.56
C ASN A 500 2.60 -37.13 -7.21
N GLU A 501 1.94 -36.43 -8.13
CA GLU A 501 0.75 -36.92 -8.83
C GLU A 501 1.06 -37.76 -10.08
N GLY A 502 2.34 -38.08 -10.28
CA GLY A 502 2.83 -38.99 -11.29
C GLY A 502 3.13 -38.32 -12.66
N GLU A 503 4.02 -38.92 -13.42
CA GLU A 503 4.42 -38.48 -14.78
C GLU A 503 3.23 -38.36 -15.75
N ASN A 504 2.13 -39.04 -15.45
CA ASN A 504 0.89 -38.98 -16.22
C ASN A 504 0.25 -37.60 -16.34
N LEU A 505 0.57 -36.65 -15.43
CA LEU A 505 0.03 -35.29 -15.45
C LEU A 505 0.85 -34.31 -16.31
N ALA A 506 2.07 -34.65 -16.71
CA ALA A 506 2.90 -33.77 -17.53
C ALA A 506 2.19 -33.25 -18.80
N PRO A 507 1.44 -34.06 -19.56
CA PRO A 507 0.69 -33.56 -20.72
C PRO A 507 -0.34 -32.49 -20.38
N TRP A 508 -1.03 -32.59 -19.23
CA TRP A 508 -2.01 -31.59 -18.77
C TRP A 508 -1.33 -30.38 -18.17
N ALA A 509 -0.26 -30.56 -17.42
CA ALA A 509 0.57 -29.47 -16.91
C ALA A 509 1.12 -28.60 -18.03
N ALA A 510 1.53 -29.22 -19.14
CA ALA A 510 2.08 -28.56 -20.31
C ALA A 510 1.15 -27.49 -20.92
N PHE A 511 -0.17 -27.69 -20.89
CA PHE A 511 -1.12 -26.68 -21.39
C PHE A 511 -1.89 -25.97 -20.27
N GLY A 512 -1.38 -26.02 -19.02
CA GLY A 512 -1.85 -25.21 -17.92
C GLY A 512 -3.15 -25.69 -17.27
N GLN A 513 -3.49 -26.98 -17.34
CA GLN A 513 -4.72 -27.57 -16.81
C GLN A 513 -4.50 -28.61 -15.70
N ALA A 514 -3.31 -28.63 -15.09
CA ALA A 514 -3.04 -29.38 -13.87
C ALA A 514 -3.35 -28.53 -12.62
N ASN A 515 -2.74 -28.88 -11.49
CA ASN A 515 -2.93 -28.20 -10.20
C ASN A 515 -2.03 -26.96 -9.99
N GLN A 516 -1.40 -26.45 -11.06
CA GLN A 516 -0.58 -25.24 -11.02
C GLN A 516 -1.43 -23.97 -11.02
N GLU A 517 -0.96 -22.96 -10.30
CA GLU A 517 -1.64 -21.67 -10.14
C GLU A 517 -0.63 -20.53 -10.06
N TYR A 518 -0.91 -19.43 -10.75
CA TYR A 518 -0.04 -18.26 -10.79
C TYR A 518 -0.84 -16.96 -10.71
N SER A 519 -0.18 -15.90 -10.26
CA SER A 519 -0.78 -14.56 -10.27
C SER A 519 -0.70 -13.91 -11.66
N PRO A 520 -1.57 -12.94 -11.97
CA PRO A 520 -1.44 -12.13 -13.17
C PRO A 520 -0.07 -11.47 -13.31
N LEU A 521 0.54 -11.02 -12.19
CA LEU A 521 1.87 -10.45 -12.19
C LEU A 521 2.94 -11.47 -12.61
N GLN A 522 2.87 -12.71 -12.09
CA GLN A 522 3.77 -13.78 -12.55
C GLN A 522 3.60 -14.09 -14.04
N LEU A 523 2.35 -14.07 -14.54
CA LEU A 523 2.09 -14.29 -15.98
C LEU A 523 2.63 -13.14 -16.84
N ALA A 524 2.54 -11.90 -16.40
CA ALA A 524 3.13 -10.76 -17.10
C ALA A 524 4.66 -10.83 -17.09
N ASN A 525 5.26 -11.19 -15.94
CA ASN A 525 6.71 -11.25 -15.79
C ASN A 525 7.34 -12.37 -16.62
N TYR A 526 6.70 -13.57 -16.70
CA TYR A 526 7.23 -14.61 -17.58
C TYR A 526 7.15 -14.22 -19.06
N ILE A 527 6.10 -13.49 -19.49
CA ILE A 527 6.01 -12.97 -20.87
C ILE A 527 7.10 -11.92 -21.11
N ALA A 528 7.33 -10.99 -20.17
CA ALA A 528 8.42 -10.02 -20.25
C ALA A 528 9.79 -10.71 -20.40
N THR A 529 10.01 -11.77 -19.61
CA THR A 529 11.22 -12.60 -19.70
C THR A 529 11.35 -13.29 -21.06
N LEU A 530 10.26 -13.87 -21.58
CA LEU A 530 10.25 -14.58 -22.85
C LEU A 530 10.54 -13.64 -24.02
N CYS A 531 9.79 -12.54 -24.14
CA CYS A 531 9.97 -11.61 -25.25
C CYS A 531 11.22 -10.72 -25.09
N GLY A 532 11.72 -10.54 -23.87
CA GLY A 532 12.98 -9.86 -23.56
C GLY A 532 14.24 -10.68 -23.79
N GLY A 533 14.12 -11.87 -24.41
CA GLY A 533 15.31 -12.69 -24.78
C GLY A 533 15.83 -13.62 -23.69
N GLY A 534 15.14 -13.74 -22.55
CA GLY A 534 15.46 -14.67 -21.48
C GLY A 534 15.99 -14.05 -20.20
N ASP A 535 16.26 -12.75 -20.18
CA ASP A 535 16.64 -12.06 -18.97
C ASP A 535 15.40 -11.81 -18.09
N ARG A 536 15.39 -12.44 -16.92
CA ARG A 536 14.31 -12.32 -15.94
C ARG A 536 14.69 -11.32 -14.86
N TYR A 537 13.89 -10.29 -14.72
CA TYR A 537 14.03 -9.29 -13.67
C TYR A 537 13.04 -9.54 -12.54
N ALA A 538 13.43 -9.16 -11.31
CA ALA A 538 12.47 -9.01 -10.24
C ALA A 538 11.49 -7.88 -10.59
N THR A 539 10.19 -8.09 -10.36
CA THR A 539 9.24 -6.99 -10.52
C THR A 539 9.34 -6.04 -9.36
N HIS A 540 9.22 -4.73 -9.60
CA HIS A 540 9.37 -3.72 -8.57
C HIS A 540 8.50 -2.48 -8.83
N LEU A 541 8.19 -1.78 -7.73
CA LEU A 541 7.47 -0.50 -7.72
C LEU A 541 8.38 0.68 -7.42
N LEU A 542 9.53 0.46 -6.75
CA LEU A 542 10.44 1.53 -6.39
C LEU A 542 11.24 2.00 -7.61
N LYS A 543 11.13 3.28 -7.95
CA LYS A 543 11.99 3.92 -8.95
C LYS A 543 13.18 4.62 -8.29
N ASN A 544 12.92 5.51 -7.34
CA ASN A 544 13.95 6.18 -6.55
C ASN A 544 13.38 6.78 -5.26
N VAL A 545 14.27 7.12 -4.35
CA VAL A 545 13.96 7.84 -3.10
C VAL A 545 14.75 9.16 -3.08
N ARG A 546 14.07 10.24 -2.66
CA ARG A 546 14.66 11.58 -2.53
C ARG A 546 14.40 12.15 -1.14
N SER A 547 15.40 12.80 -0.59
CA SER A 547 15.27 13.57 0.65
C SER A 547 14.20 14.65 0.51
N SER A 548 13.25 14.73 1.44
CA SER A 548 12.20 15.75 1.45
C SER A 548 12.76 17.17 1.66
N GLY A 549 13.86 17.31 2.43
CA GLY A 549 14.44 18.62 2.75
C GLY A 549 15.28 19.20 1.64
N SER A 550 16.11 18.39 1.00
CA SER A 550 17.09 18.85 0.00
C SER A 550 16.73 18.47 -1.45
N GLY A 551 15.79 17.53 -1.65
CA GLY A 551 15.52 16.93 -2.94
C GLY A 551 16.65 16.03 -3.46
N ALA A 552 17.71 15.83 -2.66
CA ALA A 552 18.84 14.98 -3.02
C ALA A 552 18.39 13.53 -3.21
N LEU A 553 18.99 12.88 -4.18
CA LEU A 553 18.75 11.47 -4.47
C LEU A 553 19.41 10.62 -3.37
N GLU A 554 18.62 9.81 -2.66
CA GLU A 554 19.07 8.92 -1.59
C GLU A 554 19.26 7.48 -2.10
N TYR A 555 18.38 7.06 -3.01
CA TYR A 555 18.41 5.73 -3.59
C TYR A 555 17.85 5.74 -5.01
N VAL A 556 18.40 4.93 -5.90
CA VAL A 556 17.86 4.60 -7.22
C VAL A 556 17.81 3.09 -7.34
N TYR A 557 16.67 2.57 -7.77
CA TYR A 557 16.59 1.15 -8.07
C TYR A 557 17.43 0.84 -9.31
N ASP A 558 18.34 -0.11 -9.16
CA ASP A 558 19.19 -0.61 -10.26
C ASP A 558 18.70 -1.99 -10.67
N ALA A 559 18.11 -2.06 -11.85
CA ALA A 559 17.49 -3.29 -12.34
C ALA A 559 18.56 -4.21 -12.94
N GLU A 560 18.84 -5.30 -12.25
CA GLU A 560 19.72 -6.37 -12.72
C GLU A 560 18.90 -7.65 -12.96
N PRO A 561 19.23 -8.45 -14.00
CA PRO A 561 18.58 -9.74 -14.20
C PRO A 561 18.84 -10.67 -12.99
N VAL A 562 17.78 -11.23 -12.42
CA VAL A 562 17.88 -12.25 -11.37
C VAL A 562 18.14 -13.66 -11.94
N GLU A 563 17.90 -13.85 -13.21
CA GLU A 563 18.13 -15.09 -13.96
C GLU A 563 18.30 -14.75 -15.44
N THR A 564 19.25 -15.38 -16.11
CA THR A 564 19.38 -15.32 -17.58
C THR A 564 19.19 -16.72 -18.15
N ILE A 565 18.13 -16.88 -18.92
CA ILE A 565 17.71 -18.15 -19.52
C ILE A 565 18.25 -18.20 -20.94
N ALA A 566 19.24 -19.04 -21.18
CA ALA A 566 19.77 -19.23 -22.53
C ALA A 566 18.70 -19.83 -23.44
N MET A 567 18.41 -19.14 -24.54
CA MET A 567 17.48 -19.57 -25.58
C MET A 567 18.09 -19.35 -26.96
N SER A 568 17.94 -20.32 -27.84
CA SER A 568 18.32 -20.14 -29.24
C SER A 568 17.41 -19.09 -29.91
N SER A 569 18.01 -18.18 -30.68
CA SER A 569 17.25 -17.16 -31.41
C SER A 569 16.25 -17.76 -32.41
N GLU A 570 16.57 -18.91 -33.05
CA GLU A 570 15.66 -19.63 -33.92
C GLU A 570 14.45 -20.16 -33.15
N ASN A 571 14.67 -20.74 -31.96
CA ASN A 571 13.61 -21.30 -31.12
C ASN A 571 12.70 -20.19 -30.57
N LEU A 572 13.30 -19.12 -30.02
CA LEU A 572 12.56 -17.98 -29.54
C LEU A 572 11.71 -17.32 -30.63
N SER A 573 12.31 -17.04 -31.78
CA SER A 573 11.59 -16.46 -32.92
C SER A 573 10.40 -17.32 -33.36
N ALA A 574 10.53 -18.66 -33.36
CA ALA A 574 9.42 -19.55 -33.72
C ALA A 574 8.24 -19.47 -32.71
N VAL A 575 8.54 -19.33 -31.42
CA VAL A 575 7.53 -19.18 -30.38
C VAL A 575 6.85 -17.81 -30.49
N LEU A 576 7.61 -16.71 -30.54
CA LEU A 576 7.09 -15.36 -30.65
C LEU A 576 6.27 -15.17 -31.95
N ALA A 577 6.73 -15.71 -33.06
CA ALA A 577 5.97 -15.69 -34.31
C ALA A 577 4.61 -16.43 -34.20
N GLY A 578 4.52 -17.51 -33.43
CA GLY A 578 3.23 -18.16 -33.17
C GLY A 578 2.28 -17.32 -32.31
N MET A 579 2.80 -16.53 -31.42
CA MET A 579 2.02 -15.54 -30.63
C MET A 579 1.57 -14.36 -31.51
N HIS A 580 2.43 -13.89 -32.39
CA HIS A 580 2.14 -12.83 -33.37
C HIS A 580 1.06 -13.28 -34.37
N ASP A 581 1.18 -14.47 -34.93
CA ASP A 581 0.17 -15.02 -35.84
C ASP A 581 -1.22 -15.10 -35.18
N LEU A 582 -1.31 -15.37 -33.87
CA LEU A 582 -2.60 -15.37 -33.19
C LEU A 582 -3.24 -13.96 -33.16
N ALA A 583 -2.44 -12.92 -33.05
CA ALA A 583 -2.92 -11.54 -33.05
C ALA A 583 -3.26 -11.04 -34.45
N THR A 584 -2.48 -11.45 -35.50
CA THR A 584 -2.64 -10.93 -36.86
C THR A 584 -3.61 -11.74 -37.71
N ASP A 585 -3.56 -13.07 -37.64
CA ASP A 585 -4.31 -13.98 -38.50
C ASP A 585 -5.18 -14.99 -37.73
N GLY A 586 -5.01 -15.07 -36.40
CA GLY A 586 -5.69 -16.03 -35.53
C GLY A 586 -7.04 -15.55 -34.99
N ALA A 587 -7.52 -16.25 -33.96
CA ALA A 587 -8.85 -16.09 -33.39
C ALA A 587 -9.14 -14.70 -32.81
N VAL A 588 -8.13 -13.89 -32.53
CA VAL A 588 -8.28 -12.53 -31.93
C VAL A 588 -7.92 -11.40 -32.89
N SER A 589 -7.52 -11.74 -34.15
CA SER A 589 -7.05 -10.76 -35.12
C SER A 589 -8.01 -9.60 -35.38
N GLN A 590 -9.32 -9.86 -35.31
CA GLN A 590 -10.33 -8.79 -35.47
C GLN A 590 -10.20 -7.66 -34.47
N TYR A 591 -9.76 -7.94 -33.22
CA TYR A 591 -9.58 -6.94 -32.15
C TYR A 591 -8.27 -6.17 -32.33
N PHE A 592 -7.22 -6.85 -32.82
CA PHE A 592 -5.90 -6.24 -33.02
C PHE A 592 -5.80 -5.32 -34.25
N LYS A 593 -6.82 -5.30 -35.10
CA LYS A 593 -6.90 -4.31 -36.20
C LYS A 593 -6.94 -2.87 -35.68
N ASP A 594 -7.46 -2.67 -34.48
CA ASP A 594 -7.58 -1.35 -33.82
C ASP A 594 -6.37 -1.05 -32.90
N CYS A 595 -5.38 -1.96 -32.84
CA CYS A 595 -4.16 -1.75 -32.09
C CYS A 595 -3.20 -0.84 -32.87
N ILE A 596 -2.71 0.21 -32.22
CA ILE A 596 -1.83 1.20 -32.87
C ILE A 596 -0.40 0.72 -33.04
N VAL A 597 -0.05 -0.40 -32.42
CA VAL A 597 1.27 -1.06 -32.53
C VAL A 597 1.10 -2.52 -32.88
N ASP A 598 2.11 -3.09 -33.54
CA ASP A 598 2.15 -4.50 -33.80
C ASP A 598 2.39 -5.29 -32.51
N ALA A 599 1.63 -6.35 -32.26
CA ALA A 599 1.63 -7.04 -30.98
C ALA A 599 1.54 -8.56 -31.15
N ALA A 600 1.95 -9.27 -30.11
CA ALA A 600 1.83 -10.71 -30.03
C ALA A 600 1.03 -11.12 -28.79
N ALA A 601 0.23 -12.19 -28.90
CA ALA A 601 -0.73 -12.53 -27.87
C ALA A 601 -0.90 -14.03 -27.65
N LYS A 602 -1.47 -14.39 -26.48
CA LYS A 602 -1.95 -15.75 -26.20
C LYS A 602 -3.21 -15.71 -25.35
N THR A 603 -4.25 -16.39 -25.84
CA THR A 603 -5.52 -16.56 -25.12
C THR A 603 -5.46 -17.77 -24.19
N GLY A 604 -6.15 -17.70 -23.06
CA GLY A 604 -6.36 -18.80 -22.11
C GLY A 604 -7.83 -18.93 -21.71
N THR A 605 -8.30 -20.15 -21.60
CA THR A 605 -9.59 -20.49 -20.98
C THR A 605 -9.30 -21.47 -19.87
N ILE A 606 -9.65 -21.11 -18.65
CA ILE A 606 -9.35 -21.85 -17.44
C ILE A 606 -10.62 -22.59 -17.02
N GLN A 607 -10.59 -23.92 -17.14
CA GLN A 607 -11.73 -24.76 -16.77
C GLN A 607 -11.84 -24.87 -15.25
N THR A 608 -12.97 -24.46 -14.69
CA THR A 608 -13.24 -24.50 -13.24
C THR A 608 -14.12 -25.70 -12.82
N GLY A 609 -14.37 -26.65 -13.74
CA GLY A 609 -15.31 -27.75 -13.52
C GLY A 609 -16.76 -27.43 -13.88
N ASP A 610 -17.13 -26.15 -13.89
CA ASP A 610 -18.38 -25.63 -14.43
C ASP A 610 -18.09 -24.86 -15.73
N THR A 611 -18.47 -25.41 -16.87
CA THR A 611 -18.18 -24.83 -18.18
C THR A 611 -18.79 -23.45 -18.41
N LYS A 612 -19.81 -23.07 -17.64
CA LYS A 612 -20.43 -21.74 -17.70
C LYS A 612 -19.66 -20.68 -16.92
N ASN A 613 -18.78 -21.09 -16.01
CA ASN A 613 -18.04 -20.24 -15.09
C ASN A 613 -16.52 -20.32 -15.28
N ASN A 614 -16.05 -20.65 -16.45
CA ASN A 614 -14.61 -20.65 -16.76
C ASN A 614 -14.00 -19.27 -16.58
N ASN A 615 -12.78 -19.20 -16.04
CA ASN A 615 -12.04 -17.94 -16.01
C ASN A 615 -11.42 -17.66 -17.39
N GLY A 616 -11.46 -16.40 -17.81
CA GLY A 616 -10.74 -15.94 -18.99
C GLY A 616 -9.34 -15.47 -18.59
N ALA A 617 -8.32 -15.86 -19.34
CA ALA A 617 -6.96 -15.36 -19.21
C ALA A 617 -6.42 -14.90 -20.56
N PHE A 618 -5.59 -13.88 -20.54
CA PHE A 618 -4.97 -13.33 -21.74
C PHE A 618 -3.58 -12.80 -21.41
N VAL A 619 -2.61 -13.05 -22.26
CA VAL A 619 -1.28 -12.44 -22.17
C VAL A 619 -0.87 -11.90 -23.52
N CYS A 620 -0.17 -10.77 -23.54
CA CYS A 620 0.38 -10.18 -24.75
C CYS A 620 1.63 -9.36 -24.44
N PHE A 621 2.36 -9.00 -25.47
CA PHE A 621 3.45 -8.03 -25.41
C PHE A 621 3.45 -7.18 -26.68
N ALA A 622 4.01 -6.00 -26.57
CA ALA A 622 4.15 -5.06 -27.69
C ALA A 622 5.33 -4.09 -27.45
N PRO A 623 5.90 -3.52 -28.56
CA PRO A 623 5.76 -3.93 -29.95
C PRO A 623 6.33 -5.34 -30.20
N TYR A 624 5.94 -5.99 -31.28
CA TYR A 624 6.43 -7.33 -31.62
C TYR A 624 7.94 -7.36 -31.89
N ASP A 625 8.43 -6.39 -32.68
CA ASP A 625 9.85 -6.36 -33.11
C ASP A 625 10.80 -5.79 -32.02
N ASP A 626 10.28 -4.97 -31.10
CA ASP A 626 11.05 -4.34 -30.01
C ASP A 626 10.17 -4.32 -28.74
N PRO A 627 10.03 -5.43 -28.02
CA PRO A 627 9.14 -5.55 -26.90
C PRO A 627 9.45 -4.56 -25.76
N GLN A 628 8.47 -3.71 -25.42
CA GLN A 628 8.59 -2.72 -24.35
C GLN A 628 7.75 -3.08 -23.14
N ILE A 629 6.54 -3.63 -23.34
CA ILE A 629 5.64 -4.02 -22.26
C ILE A 629 5.06 -5.42 -22.46
N ALA A 630 4.88 -6.12 -21.35
CA ALA A 630 4.16 -7.37 -21.27
C ALA A 630 2.93 -7.20 -20.38
N VAL A 631 1.80 -7.73 -20.81
CA VAL A 631 0.49 -7.58 -20.17
C VAL A 631 -0.10 -8.94 -19.86
N ALA A 632 -0.65 -9.11 -18.68
CA ALA A 632 -1.50 -10.25 -18.32
C ALA A 632 -2.84 -9.78 -17.79
N ILE A 633 -3.93 -10.40 -18.25
CA ILE A 633 -5.31 -10.11 -17.84
C ILE A 633 -5.96 -11.42 -17.41
N VAL A 634 -6.62 -11.39 -16.25
CA VAL A 634 -7.46 -12.49 -15.78
C VAL A 634 -8.82 -11.94 -15.37
N ILE A 635 -9.90 -12.57 -15.82
CA ILE A 635 -11.28 -12.28 -15.39
C ILE A 635 -11.92 -13.56 -14.89
N GLU A 636 -12.29 -13.58 -13.61
CA GLU A 636 -13.02 -14.67 -12.97
C GLU A 636 -14.38 -14.85 -13.67
N LYS A 637 -14.77 -16.08 -13.98
CA LYS A 637 -16.00 -16.37 -14.73
C LYS A 637 -16.10 -15.58 -16.06
N GLY A 638 -14.95 -15.19 -16.62
CA GLY A 638 -14.85 -14.39 -17.85
C GLY A 638 -15.05 -15.20 -19.15
N GLY A 639 -15.24 -16.52 -19.03
CA GLY A 639 -15.49 -17.40 -20.17
C GLY A 639 -14.25 -17.64 -21.03
N SER A 640 -14.25 -17.21 -22.28
CA SER A 640 -13.12 -17.39 -23.21
C SER A 640 -12.10 -16.27 -23.09
N GLY A 641 -10.82 -16.61 -23.05
CA GLY A 641 -9.75 -15.61 -23.10
C GLY A 641 -9.79 -14.71 -24.34
N ALA A 642 -10.40 -15.14 -25.44
CA ALA A 642 -10.57 -14.29 -26.62
C ALA A 642 -11.46 -13.06 -26.35
N ALA A 643 -12.38 -13.12 -25.39
CA ALA A 643 -13.21 -11.99 -25.00
C ALA A 643 -12.41 -10.85 -24.33
N LEU A 644 -11.19 -11.14 -23.86
CA LEU A 644 -10.30 -10.18 -23.21
C LEU A 644 -9.40 -9.42 -24.19
N ALA A 645 -9.40 -9.83 -25.47
CA ALA A 645 -8.53 -9.23 -26.47
C ALA A 645 -8.78 -7.73 -26.67
N SER A 646 -10.04 -7.30 -26.61
CA SER A 646 -10.37 -5.86 -26.71
C SER A 646 -9.82 -5.06 -25.53
N THR A 647 -9.83 -5.62 -24.32
CA THR A 647 -9.23 -4.99 -23.13
C THR A 647 -7.72 -4.89 -23.29
N ALA A 648 -7.07 -5.95 -23.79
CA ALA A 648 -5.63 -5.94 -24.05
C ALA A 648 -5.26 -4.84 -25.06
N VAL A 649 -6.00 -4.71 -26.16
CA VAL A 649 -5.80 -3.64 -27.16
C VAL A 649 -5.98 -2.26 -26.54
N GLN A 650 -6.98 -2.06 -25.69
CA GLN A 650 -7.16 -0.78 -24.97
C GLN A 650 -5.96 -0.46 -24.08
N VAL A 651 -5.42 -1.46 -23.35
CA VAL A 651 -4.22 -1.30 -22.50
C VAL A 651 -3.00 -0.95 -23.34
N LEU A 652 -2.77 -1.65 -24.44
CA LEU A 652 -1.65 -1.37 -25.35
C LEU A 652 -1.77 0.04 -25.96
N ASN A 653 -2.95 0.38 -26.48
CA ASN A 653 -3.18 1.70 -27.07
C ASN A 653 -3.01 2.82 -26.06
N ALA A 654 -3.46 2.63 -24.80
CA ALA A 654 -3.28 3.59 -23.72
C ALA A 654 -1.79 3.87 -23.47
N TYR A 655 -0.95 2.84 -23.38
CA TYR A 655 0.48 3.00 -23.15
C TYR A 655 1.19 3.73 -24.31
N PHE A 656 0.99 3.27 -25.53
CA PHE A 656 1.72 3.81 -26.69
C PHE A 656 1.22 5.18 -27.15
N SER A 657 -0.06 5.53 -26.90
CA SER A 657 -0.58 6.88 -27.12
C SER A 657 0.05 7.89 -26.16
N ASN A 658 0.18 7.54 -24.89
CA ASN A 658 0.77 8.41 -23.86
C ASN A 658 2.28 8.62 -24.10
N THR A 659 3.00 7.57 -24.50
CA THR A 659 4.44 7.63 -24.78
C THR A 659 4.71 8.52 -26.02
N SER A 660 3.87 8.46 -27.04
CA SER A 660 3.98 9.31 -28.22
C SER A 660 3.75 10.79 -27.92
N ALA A 661 2.79 11.10 -27.03
CA ALA A 661 2.53 12.47 -26.58
C ALA A 661 3.71 13.07 -25.76
N SER A 662 4.31 12.27 -24.88
CA SER A 662 5.47 12.67 -24.07
C SER A 662 6.70 12.98 -24.91
N SER A 663 6.97 12.21 -25.97
CA SER A 663 8.10 12.46 -26.87
C SER A 663 7.93 13.73 -27.76
N ALA A 664 6.69 14.16 -27.99
CA ALA A 664 6.39 15.39 -28.74
C ALA A 664 6.64 16.67 -27.92
N ILE A 665 6.53 16.61 -26.59
CA ILE A 665 6.70 17.77 -25.70
C ILE A 665 8.17 18.09 -25.42
N THR A 666 9.08 17.11 -25.50
CA THR A 666 10.53 17.33 -25.28
C THR A 666 11.22 18.17 -26.36
N GLY A 667 10.56 18.42 -27.50
CA GLY A 667 11.07 19.26 -28.58
C GLY A 667 10.91 20.79 -28.37
N GLU A 668 10.00 21.23 -27.50
CA GLU A 668 9.69 22.66 -27.31
C GLU A 668 10.50 23.37 -26.20
N ASN A 669 11.17 22.64 -25.31
CA ASN A 669 11.90 23.22 -24.17
C ASN A 669 13.39 23.52 -24.43
N THR A 670 13.88 23.43 -25.67
CA THR A 670 15.27 23.73 -26.01
C THR A 670 15.51 25.15 -26.53
N LEU A 671 14.53 26.05 -26.42
CA LEU A 671 14.66 27.45 -26.94
C LEU A 671 14.89 28.52 -25.88
N LEU A 672 15.28 28.15 -24.65
CA LEU A 672 15.80 29.11 -23.68
C LEU A 672 17.17 28.67 -23.21
N GLY A 673 18.17 28.95 -24.05
CA GLY A 673 19.58 29.00 -23.72
C GLY A 673 19.95 30.41 -23.24
#